data_327f917c36dc8bc8fa0bd67d5c47338c
#
_entry.id   327f917c36dc8bc8fa0bd67d5c47338c
#
_cell.length_a   1.000
_cell.length_b   1.000
_cell.length_c   1.000
_cell.angle_alpha   90.00
_cell.angle_beta   90.00
_cell.angle_gamma   90.00
#
_symmetry.space_group_name_H-M   'P 1'
#
loop_
_entity.id
_entity.type
_entity.pdbx_description
1 polymer ?
#
loop_
_entity_poly.entity_id
_entity_poly.type
_entity_poly.pdbx_seq_one_letter_code
_entity_poly.pdbx_strand_id
1 'polypeptide(L)'
;MTVDVNMPALPGEKTRQEATTDARRNMPALLSFCLLVAGLAIWWISFRTVDPAHLTDYGLIATLPAGYWVAVGALALGFTISLSGRTVRGAIPYLHLLGLVVVLHVTPELAYGTLRYSWAWKHIGIIDYIQRHGTVDPVAPFLPAYHNWPGFFYFFAIVTNRLGLSPLDLASYARFSPAVLNALYVLALIPVYRRLTDDPRRVAAAIWLFLVGNWIGQDYFSPQGVSLLFYLLIMGLCLAGFAGGQGTDRPHANRAMQLLASARALLQGAASVPPPQHGLLTNVVGGLLVLILILMTTATHQLTPLATILMLAALVAMGRVSPYVLMFAFAAELLWLLYFAAPFVVFNLAEELSTFGEGLGAVEKKMAVVSAVSEGRAWGVIIGRALTLGVLAFAMLGSFRRWRLGYRDGLAAAMMLSALPLMANRYGGEVHFRVYLFALPMLALFAAAAFFPTAGRGTGRVTLAAFAITAVLGVIGFLFANNGKDREYTFARDEVDAAAWLYGRAPPNSLLIEGARNYPSQFMNYENFAYLPISEENRNVRNALIAAPEQTLARWLSDEKWKAGYIIFTRSQKALIDAEGVMPPASLDGIETRLMNSAQFEVVYSSPNTKIFMLNDAAPHMGPWSAVRPLPEDPAAAPAPPPL
;
A
#
# COMPACT_ATOMS: atom_id res chain seq x y z
N MET A 1 -31.86 -67.53 -32.75
CA MET A 1 -30.85 -66.76 -33.49
C MET A 1 -31.42 -65.34 -33.69
N THR A 2 -31.17 -64.45 -32.75
CA THR A 2 -31.50 -63.02 -32.87
C THR A 2 -30.27 -62.32 -33.34
N VAL A 3 -30.33 -61.77 -34.53
CA VAL A 3 -29.23 -60.98 -35.14
C VAL A 3 -29.32 -59.54 -34.60
N ASP A 4 -28.42 -59.15 -33.71
CA ASP A 4 -28.22 -57.75 -33.33
C ASP A 4 -27.62 -56.96 -34.49
N VAL A 5 -28.45 -56.17 -35.17
CA VAL A 5 -28.02 -55.24 -36.21
C VAL A 5 -27.55 -53.97 -35.51
N ASN A 6 -26.23 -53.88 -35.32
CA ASN A 6 -25.55 -52.65 -34.87
C ASN A 6 -25.54 -51.66 -36.07
N MET A 7 -26.53 -50.77 -36.17
CA MET A 7 -26.54 -49.71 -37.16
C MET A 7 -25.48 -48.64 -36.77
N PRO A 8 -24.55 -48.25 -37.67
CA PRO A 8 -23.64 -47.15 -37.43
C PRO A 8 -24.44 -45.83 -37.34
N ALA A 9 -24.18 -45.07 -36.25
CA ALA A 9 -24.79 -43.75 -36.05
C ALA A 9 -24.54 -42.83 -37.24
N LEU A 10 -25.60 -42.18 -37.75
CA LEU A 10 -25.55 -41.25 -38.88
C LEU A 10 -24.54 -40.14 -38.66
N PRO A 11 -23.75 -39.71 -39.65
CA PRO A 11 -22.68 -38.70 -39.49
C PRO A 11 -23.13 -37.36 -38.85
N GLY A 12 -24.41 -37.00 -38.97
CA GLY A 12 -25.00 -35.78 -38.41
C GLY A 12 -25.28 -35.84 -36.89
N GLU A 13 -25.45 -37.05 -36.28
CA GLU A 13 -25.67 -37.19 -34.85
C GLU A 13 -24.38 -37.03 -34.02
N LYS A 14 -23.25 -37.55 -34.53
CA LYS A 14 -21.94 -37.36 -33.88
C LYS A 14 -21.54 -35.89 -33.85
N THR A 15 -21.70 -35.14 -34.94
CA THR A 15 -21.40 -33.69 -34.96
C THR A 15 -22.34 -32.88 -34.08
N ARG A 16 -23.63 -33.26 -33.95
CA ARG A 16 -24.59 -32.58 -33.08
C ARG A 16 -24.33 -32.89 -31.60
N GLN A 17 -23.89 -34.09 -31.27
CA GLN A 17 -23.56 -34.53 -29.93
C GLN A 17 -22.21 -33.94 -29.46
N GLU A 18 -21.24 -33.81 -30.35
CA GLU A 18 -19.97 -33.08 -30.10
C GLU A 18 -20.21 -31.59 -29.91
N ALA A 19 -21.03 -30.95 -30.77
CA ALA A 19 -21.37 -29.53 -30.64
C ALA A 19 -22.16 -29.22 -29.36
N THR A 20 -23.09 -30.10 -28.92
CA THR A 20 -23.83 -29.92 -27.65
C THR A 20 -22.94 -30.17 -26.44
N THR A 21 -21.96 -31.07 -26.56
CA THR A 21 -21.00 -31.37 -25.49
C THR A 21 -20.01 -30.19 -25.32
N ASP A 22 -19.54 -29.62 -26.41
CA ASP A 22 -18.67 -28.43 -26.40
C ASP A 22 -19.41 -27.17 -25.94
N ALA A 23 -20.67 -26.98 -26.31
CA ALA A 23 -21.51 -25.89 -25.85
C ALA A 23 -21.74 -25.97 -24.33
N ARG A 24 -22.09 -27.15 -23.77
CA ARG A 24 -22.23 -27.37 -22.32
C ARG A 24 -20.92 -27.20 -21.59
N ARG A 25 -19.82 -27.55 -22.20
CA ARG A 25 -18.47 -27.41 -21.63
C ARG A 25 -18.00 -25.96 -21.53
N ASN A 26 -18.45 -25.08 -22.46
CA ASN A 26 -18.07 -23.67 -22.52
C ASN A 26 -19.04 -22.73 -21.77
N MET A 27 -20.23 -23.22 -21.40
CA MET A 27 -21.26 -22.41 -20.74
C MET A 27 -20.79 -21.71 -19.45
N PRO A 28 -20.02 -22.34 -18.51
CA PRO A 28 -19.52 -21.65 -17.34
C PRO A 28 -18.55 -20.50 -17.65
N ALA A 29 -17.73 -20.67 -18.69
CA ALA A 29 -16.79 -19.63 -19.12
C ALA A 29 -17.54 -18.43 -19.72
N LEU A 30 -18.55 -18.68 -20.56
CA LEU A 30 -19.39 -17.64 -21.14
C LEU A 30 -20.18 -16.89 -20.05
N LEU A 31 -20.83 -17.64 -19.13
CA LEU A 31 -21.56 -17.02 -18.01
C LEU A 31 -20.64 -16.16 -17.14
N SER A 32 -19.45 -16.66 -16.82
CA SER A 32 -18.44 -15.90 -16.08
C SER A 32 -18.07 -14.61 -16.81
N PHE A 33 -17.82 -14.68 -18.12
CA PHE A 33 -17.50 -13.49 -18.92
C PHE A 33 -18.66 -12.50 -19.00
N CYS A 34 -19.90 -12.99 -19.17
CA CYS A 34 -21.09 -12.12 -19.13
C CYS A 34 -21.23 -11.39 -17.78
N LEU A 35 -20.98 -12.10 -16.66
CA LEU A 35 -21.00 -11.50 -15.32
C LEU A 35 -19.88 -10.47 -15.13
N LEU A 36 -18.69 -10.67 -15.70
CA LEU A 36 -17.63 -9.68 -15.71
C LEU A 36 -18.08 -8.41 -16.44
N VAL A 37 -18.57 -8.54 -17.67
CA VAL A 37 -18.99 -7.40 -18.48
C VAL A 37 -20.16 -6.67 -17.83
N ALA A 38 -21.17 -7.41 -17.37
CA ALA A 38 -22.33 -6.84 -16.67
C ALA A 38 -21.89 -6.13 -15.36
N GLY A 39 -21.03 -6.76 -14.57
CA GLY A 39 -20.51 -6.18 -13.35
C GLY A 39 -19.76 -4.85 -13.60
N LEU A 40 -18.87 -4.81 -14.59
CA LEU A 40 -18.16 -3.59 -14.96
C LEU A 40 -19.08 -2.50 -15.53
N ALA A 41 -20.10 -2.87 -16.31
CA ALA A 41 -21.09 -1.93 -16.82
C ALA A 41 -21.94 -1.33 -15.69
N ILE A 42 -22.43 -2.16 -14.76
CA ILE A 42 -23.19 -1.70 -13.58
C ILE A 42 -22.31 -0.81 -12.71
N TRP A 43 -21.05 -1.19 -12.46
CA TRP A 43 -20.09 -0.37 -11.75
C TRP A 43 -19.91 1.00 -12.41
N TRP A 44 -19.71 1.04 -13.74
CA TRP A 44 -19.50 2.28 -14.49
C TRP A 44 -20.68 3.25 -14.40
N ILE A 45 -21.89 2.74 -14.36
CA ILE A 45 -23.09 3.57 -14.16
C ILE A 45 -23.17 4.03 -12.71
N SER A 46 -22.91 3.14 -11.76
CA SER A 46 -23.13 3.35 -10.33
C SER A 46 -22.10 4.30 -9.69
N PHE A 47 -20.81 4.20 -10.04
CA PHE A 47 -19.79 5.04 -9.38
C PHE A 47 -20.01 6.54 -9.64
N ARG A 48 -20.66 6.90 -10.74
CA ARG A 48 -20.94 8.29 -11.11
C ARG A 48 -21.91 9.01 -10.15
N THR A 49 -22.59 8.26 -9.32
CA THR A 49 -23.49 8.80 -8.30
C THR A 49 -22.83 8.95 -6.93
N VAL A 50 -21.56 8.58 -6.81
CA VAL A 50 -20.77 8.77 -5.59
C VAL A 50 -20.45 10.26 -5.44
N ASP A 51 -20.92 10.88 -4.34
CA ASP A 51 -20.66 12.27 -4.05
C ASP A 51 -19.72 12.41 -2.84
N PRO A 52 -18.49 12.90 -3.03
CA PRO A 52 -17.52 13.11 -1.94
C PRO A 52 -17.98 14.08 -0.87
N ALA A 53 -18.93 14.98 -1.17
CA ALA A 53 -19.46 15.93 -0.20
C ALA A 53 -20.24 15.23 0.93
N HIS A 54 -20.73 14.00 0.69
CA HIS A 54 -21.48 13.21 1.66
C HIS A 54 -20.62 12.16 2.39
N LEU A 55 -19.28 12.25 2.32
CA LEU A 55 -18.39 11.37 3.09
C LEU A 55 -18.61 11.57 4.59
N THR A 56 -18.86 10.47 5.27
CA THR A 56 -18.96 10.39 6.74
C THR A 56 -17.71 9.74 7.32
N ASP A 57 -17.69 9.50 8.63
CA ASP A 57 -16.63 8.77 9.34
C ASP A 57 -16.45 7.32 8.87
N TYR A 58 -17.40 6.79 8.07
CA TYR A 58 -17.30 5.48 7.43
C TYR A 58 -16.61 5.54 6.05
N GLY A 59 -16.15 6.72 5.64
CA GLY A 59 -15.45 6.94 4.38
C GLY A 59 -16.30 6.63 3.15
N LEU A 60 -15.68 6.07 2.12
CA LEU A 60 -16.29 5.79 0.82
C LEU A 60 -17.56 4.92 0.93
N ILE A 61 -17.59 3.97 1.86
CA ILE A 61 -18.71 3.02 2.00
C ILE A 61 -20.04 3.72 2.21
N ALA A 62 -20.05 4.83 2.96
CA ALA A 62 -21.26 5.60 3.24
C ALA A 62 -21.92 6.19 1.97
N THR A 63 -21.16 6.35 0.90
CA THR A 63 -21.63 6.98 -0.34
C THR A 63 -21.82 6.00 -1.50
N LEU A 64 -21.44 4.72 -1.31
CA LEU A 64 -21.53 3.71 -2.36
C LEU A 64 -23.00 3.33 -2.64
N PRO A 65 -23.48 3.46 -3.88
CA PRO A 65 -24.86 3.13 -4.24
C PRO A 65 -25.08 1.61 -4.30
N ALA A 66 -26.33 1.17 -4.20
CA ALA A 66 -26.70 -0.25 -4.28
C ALA A 66 -26.16 -0.96 -5.54
N GLY A 67 -26.12 -0.27 -6.69
CA GLY A 67 -25.57 -0.80 -7.92
C GLY A 67 -24.10 -1.18 -7.84
N TYR A 68 -23.30 -0.45 -7.03
CA TYR A 68 -21.91 -0.80 -6.78
C TYR A 68 -21.79 -2.20 -6.13
N TRP A 69 -22.63 -2.49 -5.14
CA TRP A 69 -22.64 -3.78 -4.46
C TRP A 69 -23.13 -4.92 -5.35
N VAL A 70 -24.08 -4.64 -6.26
CA VAL A 70 -24.50 -5.59 -7.31
C VAL A 70 -23.34 -5.90 -8.25
N ALA A 71 -22.55 -4.89 -8.64
CA ALA A 71 -21.36 -5.06 -9.46
C ALA A 71 -20.30 -5.94 -8.77
N VAL A 72 -20.02 -5.68 -7.49
CA VAL A 72 -19.11 -6.51 -6.67
C VAL A 72 -19.61 -7.95 -6.59
N GLY A 73 -20.89 -8.15 -6.35
CA GLY A 73 -21.52 -9.49 -6.33
C GLY A 73 -21.39 -10.22 -7.66
N ALA A 74 -21.64 -9.53 -8.78
CA ALA A 74 -21.50 -10.09 -10.13
C ALA A 74 -20.05 -10.49 -10.44
N LEU A 75 -19.08 -9.64 -10.08
CA LEU A 75 -17.65 -9.93 -10.24
C LEU A 75 -17.22 -11.14 -9.40
N ALA A 76 -17.59 -11.19 -8.13
CA ALA A 76 -17.23 -12.30 -7.23
C ALA A 76 -17.87 -13.62 -7.65
N LEU A 77 -19.14 -13.58 -8.08
CA LEU A 77 -19.86 -14.76 -8.59
C LEU A 77 -19.23 -15.24 -9.91
N GLY A 78 -19.02 -14.32 -10.87
CA GLY A 78 -18.39 -14.64 -12.15
C GLY A 78 -16.99 -15.22 -11.98
N PHE A 79 -16.18 -14.63 -11.09
CA PHE A 79 -14.87 -15.16 -10.72
C PHE A 79 -14.98 -16.58 -10.14
N THR A 80 -15.87 -16.80 -9.19
CA THR A 80 -16.09 -18.11 -8.57
C THR A 80 -16.53 -19.17 -9.58
N ILE A 81 -17.41 -18.80 -10.54
CA ILE A 81 -17.84 -19.68 -11.63
C ILE A 81 -16.65 -20.04 -12.52
N SER A 82 -15.72 -19.10 -12.80
CA SER A 82 -14.52 -19.37 -13.58
C SER A 82 -13.60 -20.40 -12.93
N LEU A 83 -13.66 -20.55 -11.60
CA LEU A 83 -12.88 -21.52 -10.81
C LEU A 83 -13.62 -22.85 -10.57
N SER A 84 -14.87 -23.00 -10.98
CA SER A 84 -15.69 -24.18 -10.68
C SER A 84 -15.24 -25.46 -11.40
N GLY A 85 -14.54 -25.34 -12.52
CA GLY A 85 -14.02 -26.45 -13.31
C GLY A 85 -12.82 -27.16 -12.63
N ARG A 86 -12.47 -28.33 -13.16
CA ARG A 86 -11.21 -29.02 -12.77
C ARG A 86 -9.97 -28.28 -13.26
N THR A 87 -10.11 -27.51 -14.31
CA THR A 87 -9.06 -26.68 -14.94
C THR A 87 -9.61 -25.28 -15.19
N VAL A 88 -8.81 -24.26 -14.93
CA VAL A 88 -9.10 -22.87 -15.31
C VAL A 88 -8.89 -22.73 -16.81
N ARG A 89 -9.84 -22.12 -17.51
CA ARG A 89 -9.78 -21.91 -18.94
C ARG A 89 -9.45 -20.46 -19.29
N GLY A 90 -8.36 -20.28 -20.01
CA GLY A 90 -7.97 -19.01 -20.60
C GLY A 90 -7.70 -17.89 -19.59
N ALA A 91 -7.94 -16.65 -20.04
CA ALA A 91 -7.67 -15.43 -19.31
C ALA A 91 -8.80 -14.95 -18.37
N ILE A 92 -9.99 -15.57 -18.43
CA ILE A 92 -11.22 -15.08 -17.77
C ILE A 92 -11.02 -14.78 -16.27
N PRO A 93 -10.44 -15.69 -15.43
CA PRO A 93 -10.25 -15.36 -14.02
C PRO A 93 -9.30 -14.17 -13.82
N TYR A 94 -8.27 -14.03 -14.64
CA TYR A 94 -7.34 -12.90 -14.55
C TYR A 94 -8.00 -11.58 -14.99
N LEU A 95 -8.94 -11.61 -15.92
CA LEU A 95 -9.77 -10.45 -16.27
C LEU A 95 -10.68 -10.03 -15.13
N HIS A 96 -11.24 -10.98 -14.35
CA HIS A 96 -11.97 -10.67 -13.11
C HIS A 96 -11.06 -10.02 -12.05
N LEU A 97 -9.81 -10.47 -11.92
CA LEU A 97 -8.85 -9.84 -10.99
C LEU A 97 -8.55 -8.40 -11.40
N LEU A 98 -8.34 -8.12 -12.67
CA LEU A 98 -8.19 -6.75 -13.18
C LEU A 98 -9.48 -5.94 -13.01
N GLY A 99 -10.64 -6.56 -13.23
CA GLY A 99 -11.95 -5.95 -12.96
C GLY A 99 -12.10 -5.58 -11.47
N LEU A 100 -11.64 -6.44 -10.57
CA LEU A 100 -11.61 -6.13 -9.13
C LEU A 100 -10.69 -4.95 -8.81
N VAL A 101 -9.49 -4.90 -9.42
CA VAL A 101 -8.57 -3.76 -9.27
C VAL A 101 -9.27 -2.47 -9.73
N VAL A 102 -9.96 -2.49 -10.87
CA VAL A 102 -10.71 -1.33 -11.37
C VAL A 102 -11.77 -0.91 -10.36
N VAL A 103 -12.60 -1.85 -9.89
CA VAL A 103 -13.70 -1.52 -8.96
C VAL A 103 -13.18 -1.00 -7.62
N LEU A 104 -12.10 -1.56 -7.08
CA LEU A 104 -11.57 -1.13 -5.77
C LEU A 104 -10.77 0.16 -5.84
N HIS A 105 -9.89 0.30 -6.84
CA HIS A 105 -8.87 1.35 -6.84
C HIS A 105 -9.14 2.49 -7.86
N VAL A 106 -10.00 2.27 -8.88
CA VAL A 106 -10.35 3.36 -9.79
C VAL A 106 -11.57 4.14 -9.28
N THR A 107 -12.47 3.50 -8.52
CA THR A 107 -13.65 4.18 -7.96
C THR A 107 -13.30 5.42 -7.15
N PRO A 108 -12.43 5.36 -6.10
CA PRO A 108 -12.09 6.55 -5.32
C PRO A 108 -11.41 7.62 -6.18
N GLU A 109 -10.54 7.22 -7.10
CA GLU A 109 -9.78 8.17 -7.92
C GLU A 109 -10.64 8.96 -8.90
N LEU A 110 -11.68 8.32 -9.45
CA LEU A 110 -12.64 9.00 -10.32
C LEU A 110 -13.68 9.80 -9.53
N ALA A 111 -14.13 9.28 -8.39
CA ALA A 111 -15.13 9.95 -7.57
C ALA A 111 -14.57 11.23 -6.92
N TYR A 112 -13.36 11.19 -6.41
CA TYR A 112 -12.76 12.32 -5.68
C TYR A 112 -12.10 13.35 -6.61
N GLY A 113 -11.57 12.91 -7.73
CA GLY A 113 -10.97 13.79 -8.74
C GLY A 113 -9.61 14.39 -8.37
N THR A 114 -9.13 14.21 -7.15
CA THR A 114 -7.85 14.71 -6.63
C THR A 114 -7.01 13.58 -6.04
N LEU A 115 -5.71 13.81 -5.89
CA LEU A 115 -4.79 12.85 -5.28
C LEU A 115 -5.11 12.68 -3.79
N ARG A 116 -5.34 11.45 -3.35
CA ARG A 116 -5.56 11.07 -1.94
C ARG A 116 -4.25 11.06 -1.17
N TYR A 117 -4.35 11.16 0.15
CA TYR A 117 -3.24 11.10 1.12
C TYR A 117 -2.24 12.25 1.03
N SER A 118 -2.09 12.99 2.10
CA SER A 118 -1.13 14.09 2.22
C SER A 118 0.31 13.68 1.94
N TRP A 119 0.68 12.43 2.25
CA TRP A 119 2.00 11.88 1.96
C TRP A 119 2.31 11.82 0.47
N ALA A 120 1.33 11.51 -0.38
CA ALA A 120 1.52 11.51 -1.83
C ALA A 120 1.87 12.92 -2.35
N TRP A 121 1.24 13.96 -1.78
CA TRP A 121 1.57 15.36 -2.09
C TRP A 121 3.00 15.72 -1.67
N LYS A 122 3.42 15.31 -0.46
CA LYS A 122 4.80 15.52 0.01
C LYS A 122 5.83 14.82 -0.88
N HIS A 123 5.50 13.63 -1.41
CA HIS A 123 6.36 12.95 -2.38
C HIS A 123 6.52 13.76 -3.67
N ILE A 124 5.45 14.40 -4.14
CA ILE A 124 5.51 15.31 -5.29
C ILE A 124 6.42 16.50 -4.99
N GLY A 125 6.38 17.04 -3.77
CA GLY A 125 7.27 18.14 -3.36
C GLY A 125 8.75 17.79 -3.41
N ILE A 126 9.13 16.58 -3.02
CA ILE A 126 10.51 16.12 -3.14
C ILE A 126 10.91 16.02 -4.63
N ILE A 127 10.00 15.55 -5.48
CA ILE A 127 10.22 15.51 -6.94
C ILE A 127 10.37 16.93 -7.49
N ASP A 128 9.50 17.88 -7.11
CA ASP A 128 9.59 19.29 -7.46
C ASP A 128 10.93 19.91 -7.04
N TYR A 129 11.37 19.63 -5.81
CA TYR A 129 12.67 20.10 -5.33
C TYR A 129 13.81 19.59 -6.23
N ILE A 130 13.86 18.30 -6.53
CA ILE A 130 14.88 17.70 -7.41
C ILE A 130 14.79 18.28 -8.82
N GLN A 131 13.60 18.55 -9.35
CA GLN A 131 13.44 19.18 -10.67
C GLN A 131 14.05 20.59 -10.71
N ARG A 132 13.86 21.38 -9.65
CA ARG A 132 14.34 22.77 -9.59
C ARG A 132 15.85 22.88 -9.27
N HIS A 133 16.36 21.99 -8.41
CA HIS A 133 17.72 22.06 -7.89
C HIS A 133 18.69 21.03 -8.49
N GLY A 134 18.19 20.01 -9.20
CA GLY A 134 19.01 18.94 -9.78
C GLY A 134 19.54 17.92 -8.76
N THR A 135 19.31 18.13 -7.48
CA THR A 135 19.77 17.28 -6.37
C THR A 135 18.74 17.21 -5.26
N VAL A 136 18.92 16.26 -4.33
CA VAL A 136 18.17 16.20 -3.08
C VAL A 136 18.50 17.38 -2.18
N ASP A 137 17.61 17.72 -1.24
CA ASP A 137 17.84 18.76 -0.26
C ASP A 137 18.98 18.34 0.69
N PRO A 138 20.11 19.06 0.72
CA PRO A 138 21.26 18.70 1.56
C PRO A 138 21.01 18.94 3.06
N VAL A 139 20.10 19.85 3.39
CA VAL A 139 19.71 20.15 4.77
C VAL A 139 18.64 19.18 5.24
N ALA A 140 17.75 18.77 4.32
CA ALA A 140 16.66 17.82 4.54
C ALA A 140 15.91 18.04 5.88
N PRO A 141 15.48 19.28 6.22
CA PRO A 141 14.84 19.57 7.49
C PRO A 141 13.52 18.84 7.66
N PHE A 142 12.93 18.44 6.53
CA PHE A 142 11.68 17.70 6.45
C PHE A 142 11.88 16.41 5.68
N LEU A 143 11.31 15.32 6.21
CA LEU A 143 11.31 14.01 5.55
C LEU A 143 12.72 13.48 5.20
N PRO A 144 13.70 13.51 6.14
CA PRO A 144 15.11 13.21 5.84
C PRO A 144 15.31 11.82 5.25
N ALA A 145 14.47 10.84 5.60
CA ALA A 145 14.53 9.50 5.02
C ALA A 145 14.42 9.51 3.50
N TYR A 146 13.53 10.32 2.92
CA TYR A 146 13.30 10.35 1.48
C TYR A 146 14.44 10.98 0.68
N HIS A 147 15.20 11.88 1.30
CA HIS A 147 16.40 12.47 0.70
C HIS A 147 17.61 11.52 0.75
N ASN A 148 17.58 10.52 1.64
CA ASN A 148 18.61 9.49 1.77
C ASN A 148 18.29 8.21 0.97
N TRP A 149 17.03 8.03 0.53
CA TRP A 149 16.58 6.96 -0.38
C TRP A 149 15.86 7.55 -1.60
N PRO A 150 16.56 8.35 -2.44
CA PRO A 150 15.91 9.18 -3.44
C PRO A 150 15.60 8.49 -4.77
N GLY A 151 15.82 7.18 -4.92
CA GLY A 151 15.69 6.48 -6.20
C GLY A 151 14.32 6.67 -6.89
N PHE A 152 13.22 6.55 -6.12
CA PHE A 152 11.88 6.83 -6.61
C PHE A 152 11.73 8.28 -7.08
N PHE A 153 12.21 9.23 -6.30
CA PHE A 153 12.04 10.65 -6.56
C PHE A 153 12.85 11.11 -7.76
N TYR A 154 14.12 10.65 -7.91
CA TYR A 154 14.92 10.91 -9.10
C TYR A 154 14.31 10.35 -10.36
N PHE A 155 13.79 9.12 -10.31
CA PHE A 155 13.12 8.51 -11.45
C PHE A 155 11.95 9.39 -11.94
N PHE A 156 11.07 9.78 -11.03
CA PHE A 156 9.92 10.62 -11.40
C PHE A 156 10.35 12.06 -11.75
N ALA A 157 11.36 12.63 -11.11
CA ALA A 157 11.89 13.94 -11.48
C ALA A 157 12.42 13.95 -12.93
N ILE A 158 13.13 12.89 -13.34
CA ILE A 158 13.61 12.75 -14.73
C ILE A 158 12.41 12.62 -15.69
N VAL A 159 11.46 11.76 -15.39
CA VAL A 159 10.28 11.52 -16.24
C VAL A 159 9.45 12.80 -16.39
N THR A 160 9.10 13.44 -15.29
CA THR A 160 8.27 14.66 -15.30
C THR A 160 8.98 15.83 -15.95
N ASN A 161 10.29 15.97 -15.74
CA ASN A 161 11.08 17.01 -16.41
C ASN A 161 11.12 16.79 -17.93
N ARG A 162 11.30 15.54 -18.39
CA ARG A 162 11.27 15.20 -19.82
C ARG A 162 9.91 15.43 -20.48
N LEU A 163 8.83 15.28 -19.72
CA LEU A 163 7.46 15.47 -20.19
C LEU A 163 6.94 16.90 -19.97
N GLY A 164 7.69 17.77 -19.29
CA GLY A 164 7.29 19.13 -18.96
C GLY A 164 6.11 19.20 -17.99
N LEU A 165 5.99 18.23 -17.07
CA LEU A 165 4.88 18.15 -16.12
C LEU A 165 5.15 19.01 -14.89
N SER A 166 4.17 19.83 -14.52
CA SER A 166 4.15 20.53 -13.24
C SER A 166 3.82 19.59 -12.07
N PRO A 167 4.04 20.00 -10.81
CA PRO A 167 3.59 19.24 -9.65
C PRO A 167 2.09 18.89 -9.66
N LEU A 168 1.24 19.80 -10.12
CA LEU A 168 -0.21 19.56 -10.23
C LEU A 168 -0.57 18.57 -11.34
N ASP A 169 0.15 18.62 -12.48
CA ASP A 169 0.00 17.64 -13.54
C ASP A 169 0.39 16.25 -13.03
N LEU A 170 1.53 16.15 -12.33
CA LEU A 170 1.96 14.90 -11.73
C LEU A 170 0.92 14.36 -10.73
N ALA A 171 0.34 15.22 -9.87
CA ALA A 171 -0.72 14.83 -8.94
C ALA A 171 -1.93 14.22 -9.67
N SER A 172 -2.30 14.79 -10.83
CA SER A 172 -3.41 14.32 -11.64
C SER A 172 -3.19 12.90 -12.21
N TYR A 173 -1.95 12.51 -12.48
CA TYR A 173 -1.60 11.14 -12.90
C TYR A 173 -1.35 10.23 -11.69
N ALA A 174 -0.66 10.73 -10.66
CA ALA A 174 -0.26 9.99 -9.48
C ALA A 174 -1.46 9.41 -8.70
N ARG A 175 -2.64 10.03 -8.77
CA ARG A 175 -3.86 9.52 -8.16
C ARG A 175 -4.23 8.11 -8.62
N PHE A 176 -3.85 7.69 -9.83
CA PHE A 176 -4.11 6.35 -10.34
C PHE A 176 -3.07 5.31 -9.90
N SER A 177 -2.07 5.69 -9.09
CA SER A 177 -1.03 4.76 -8.61
C SER A 177 -1.57 3.51 -7.93
N PRO A 178 -2.63 3.56 -7.09
CA PRO A 178 -3.19 2.36 -6.49
C PRO A 178 -3.68 1.36 -7.54
N ALA A 179 -4.38 1.82 -8.56
CA ALA A 179 -4.88 0.96 -9.65
C ALA A 179 -3.73 0.36 -10.47
N VAL A 180 -2.75 1.19 -10.85
CA VAL A 180 -1.58 0.76 -11.65
C VAL A 180 -0.73 -0.24 -10.86
N LEU A 181 -0.38 0.06 -9.61
CA LEU A 181 0.44 -0.82 -8.78
C LEU A 181 -0.25 -2.16 -8.51
N ASN A 182 -1.54 -2.17 -8.15
CA ASN A 182 -2.26 -3.43 -7.92
C ASN A 182 -2.41 -4.25 -9.20
N ALA A 183 -2.59 -3.64 -10.37
CA ALA A 183 -2.54 -4.35 -11.65
C ALA A 183 -1.16 -4.97 -11.90
N LEU A 184 -0.08 -4.25 -11.61
CA LEU A 184 1.29 -4.77 -11.72
C LEU A 184 1.58 -5.86 -10.68
N TYR A 185 1.03 -5.76 -9.46
CA TYR A 185 1.12 -6.84 -8.46
C TYR A 185 0.42 -8.12 -8.93
N VAL A 186 -0.77 -8.00 -9.56
CA VAL A 186 -1.45 -9.15 -10.19
C VAL A 186 -0.53 -9.82 -11.20
N LEU A 187 0.09 -9.05 -12.09
CA LEU A 187 1.00 -9.57 -13.11
C LEU A 187 2.25 -10.22 -12.50
N ALA A 188 2.83 -9.63 -11.44
CA ALA A 188 4.01 -10.16 -10.76
C ALA A 188 3.70 -11.44 -9.96
N LEU A 189 2.51 -11.54 -9.33
CA LEU A 189 2.11 -12.67 -8.51
C LEU A 189 1.76 -13.93 -9.33
N ILE A 190 1.30 -13.77 -10.57
CA ILE A 190 1.00 -14.93 -11.45
C ILE A 190 2.21 -15.85 -11.59
N PRO A 191 3.40 -15.42 -12.06
CA PRO A 191 4.56 -16.28 -12.16
C PRO A 191 5.06 -16.77 -10.79
N VAL A 192 5.00 -15.95 -9.72
CA VAL A 192 5.35 -16.37 -8.35
C VAL A 192 4.54 -17.59 -7.95
N TYR A 193 3.22 -17.51 -8.02
CA TYR A 193 2.35 -18.61 -7.55
C TYR A 193 2.39 -19.82 -8.46
N ARG A 194 2.57 -19.65 -9.77
CA ARG A 194 2.75 -20.77 -10.71
C ARG A 194 4.01 -21.59 -10.44
N ARG A 195 4.99 -21.05 -9.72
CA ARG A 195 6.18 -21.78 -9.26
C ARG A 195 5.95 -22.52 -7.94
N LEU A 196 4.89 -22.19 -7.22
CA LEU A 196 4.58 -22.76 -5.91
C LEU A 196 3.38 -23.71 -5.96
N THR A 197 2.61 -23.70 -7.05
CA THR A 197 1.44 -24.59 -7.21
C THR A 197 1.10 -24.84 -8.67
N ASP A 198 0.70 -26.08 -8.97
CA ASP A 198 0.19 -26.51 -10.29
C ASP A 198 -1.32 -26.27 -10.43
N ASP A 199 -2.02 -25.82 -9.38
CA ASP A 199 -3.46 -25.55 -9.46
C ASP A 199 -3.72 -24.09 -9.85
N PRO A 200 -4.14 -23.83 -11.11
CA PRO A 200 -4.41 -22.47 -11.57
C PRO A 200 -5.59 -21.80 -10.84
N ARG A 201 -6.48 -22.57 -10.21
CA ARG A 201 -7.56 -22.03 -9.37
C ARG A 201 -6.98 -21.44 -8.09
N ARG A 202 -6.02 -22.15 -7.47
CA ARG A 202 -5.32 -21.66 -6.28
C ARG A 202 -4.50 -20.41 -6.60
N VAL A 203 -3.86 -20.34 -7.78
CA VAL A 203 -3.16 -19.12 -8.26
C VAL A 203 -4.12 -17.94 -8.33
N ALA A 204 -5.24 -18.08 -9.03
CA ALA A 204 -6.21 -16.99 -9.19
C ALA A 204 -6.86 -16.60 -7.85
N ALA A 205 -7.29 -17.59 -7.04
CA ALA A 205 -7.88 -17.34 -5.72
C ALA A 205 -6.90 -16.66 -4.76
N ALA A 206 -5.61 -17.01 -4.80
CA ALA A 206 -4.57 -16.37 -4.00
C ALA A 206 -4.39 -14.89 -4.39
N ILE A 207 -4.45 -14.55 -5.68
CA ILE A 207 -4.36 -13.16 -6.12
C ILE A 207 -5.59 -12.37 -5.66
N TRP A 208 -6.80 -12.93 -5.73
CA TRP A 208 -8.01 -12.28 -5.20
C TRP A 208 -7.86 -11.98 -3.70
N LEU A 209 -7.42 -12.99 -2.92
CA LEU A 209 -7.22 -12.84 -1.48
C LEU A 209 -6.06 -11.89 -1.13
N PHE A 210 -5.03 -11.80 -1.98
CA PHE A 210 -3.98 -10.80 -1.87
C PHE A 210 -4.56 -9.39 -2.06
N LEU A 211 -5.34 -9.16 -3.12
CA LEU A 211 -5.92 -7.84 -3.42
C LEU A 211 -6.81 -7.34 -2.27
N VAL A 212 -7.70 -8.18 -1.76
CA VAL A 212 -8.57 -7.78 -0.63
C VAL A 212 -7.84 -7.77 0.72
N GLY A 213 -6.74 -8.51 0.85
CA GLY A 213 -5.88 -8.50 2.03
C GLY A 213 -4.90 -7.32 2.07
N ASN A 214 -4.65 -6.64 0.95
CA ASN A 214 -3.71 -5.51 0.84
C ASN A 214 -4.37 -4.18 1.25
N TRP A 215 -4.95 -4.15 2.45
CA TRP A 215 -5.71 -3.01 2.96
C TRP A 215 -4.86 -1.93 3.67
N ILE A 216 -3.55 -2.17 3.81
CA ILE A 216 -2.64 -1.27 4.56
C ILE A 216 -2.50 0.10 3.89
N GLY A 217 -2.84 0.21 2.59
CA GLY A 217 -2.84 1.46 1.85
C GLY A 217 -1.43 2.01 1.59
N GLN A 218 -0.47 1.13 1.23
CA GLN A 218 0.89 1.53 0.85
C GLN A 218 1.09 1.57 -0.67
N ASP A 219 0.03 1.34 -1.42
CA ASP A 219 -0.02 1.31 -2.88
C ASP A 219 -0.35 2.68 -3.52
N TYR A 220 -0.45 3.74 -2.71
CA TYR A 220 -0.52 5.11 -3.23
C TYR A 220 0.81 5.51 -3.91
N PHE A 221 0.91 6.70 -4.48
CA PHE A 221 2.12 7.22 -5.10
C PHE A 221 3.25 7.36 -4.08
N SER A 222 3.97 6.25 -3.86
CA SER A 222 4.96 6.14 -2.78
C SER A 222 6.14 5.24 -3.16
N PRO A 223 7.33 5.50 -2.57
CA PRO A 223 8.48 4.61 -2.68
C PRO A 223 8.18 3.18 -2.24
N GLN A 224 7.37 3.00 -1.19
CA GLN A 224 7.00 1.70 -0.65
C GLN A 224 6.21 0.87 -1.66
N GLY A 225 5.22 1.46 -2.35
CA GLY A 225 4.40 0.76 -3.34
C GLY A 225 5.24 0.22 -4.50
N VAL A 226 6.15 1.05 -5.02
CA VAL A 226 7.06 0.64 -6.11
C VAL A 226 8.07 -0.40 -5.63
N SER A 227 8.62 -0.24 -4.43
CA SER A 227 9.56 -1.21 -3.86
C SER A 227 8.92 -2.57 -3.58
N LEU A 228 7.63 -2.62 -3.21
CA LEU A 228 6.89 -3.88 -3.09
C LEU A 228 6.80 -4.59 -4.45
N LEU A 229 6.59 -3.85 -5.54
CA LEU A 229 6.63 -4.45 -6.89
C LEU A 229 8.00 -5.07 -7.18
N PHE A 230 9.09 -4.36 -6.87
CA PHE A 230 10.45 -4.91 -7.04
C PHE A 230 10.67 -6.15 -6.19
N TYR A 231 10.21 -6.16 -4.95
CA TYR A 231 10.25 -7.34 -4.06
C TYR A 231 9.54 -8.55 -4.67
N LEU A 232 8.33 -8.37 -5.25
CA LEU A 232 7.58 -9.43 -5.91
C LEU A 232 8.27 -9.92 -7.19
N LEU A 233 8.86 -9.02 -7.97
CA LEU A 233 9.61 -9.35 -9.19
C LEU A 233 10.89 -10.13 -8.85
N ILE A 234 11.65 -9.70 -7.84
CA ILE A 234 12.85 -10.43 -7.35
C ILE A 234 12.43 -11.83 -6.92
N MET A 235 11.37 -11.95 -6.12
CA MET A 235 10.82 -13.25 -5.69
C MET A 235 10.50 -14.15 -6.90
N GLY A 236 9.79 -13.61 -7.90
CA GLY A 236 9.42 -14.35 -9.12
C GLY A 236 10.62 -14.81 -9.93
N LEU A 237 11.61 -13.95 -10.14
CA LEU A 237 12.85 -14.27 -10.86
C LEU A 237 13.69 -15.30 -10.12
N CYS A 238 13.80 -15.19 -8.79
CA CYS A 238 14.48 -16.19 -7.96
C CYS A 238 13.82 -17.56 -8.04
N LEU A 239 12.48 -17.61 -7.95
CA LEU A 239 11.72 -18.87 -8.09
C LEU A 239 11.78 -19.43 -9.52
N ALA A 240 11.96 -18.58 -10.53
CA ALA A 240 12.20 -19.01 -11.91
C ALA A 240 13.62 -19.56 -12.16
N GLY A 241 14.53 -19.48 -11.17
CA GLY A 241 15.88 -20.07 -11.26
C GLY A 241 16.95 -19.11 -11.75
N PHE A 242 16.65 -17.82 -11.96
CA PHE A 242 17.63 -16.83 -12.46
C PHE A 242 18.67 -16.40 -11.42
N ALA A 243 18.50 -16.75 -10.17
CA ALA A 243 19.43 -16.43 -9.08
C ALA A 243 20.43 -17.58 -8.76
N GLY A 244 20.61 -18.54 -9.65
CA GLY A 244 21.67 -19.56 -9.59
C GLY A 244 21.55 -20.55 -8.42
N GLY A 245 20.34 -21.00 -8.07
CA GLY A 245 20.15 -22.03 -7.04
C GLY A 245 20.82 -23.35 -7.40
N GLN A 246 21.45 -23.97 -6.42
CA GLN A 246 22.07 -25.31 -6.61
C GLN A 246 20.96 -26.36 -6.68
N GLY A 247 20.90 -27.12 -7.79
CA GLY A 247 20.17 -28.39 -7.82
C GLY A 247 20.69 -29.32 -6.73
N THR A 248 19.81 -30.12 -6.18
CA THR A 248 20.05 -31.03 -5.05
C THR A 248 21.08 -32.17 -5.34
N ASP A 249 21.68 -32.20 -6.52
CA ASP A 249 22.39 -33.35 -7.04
C ASP A 249 23.92 -33.36 -6.85
N ARG A 250 24.51 -32.41 -6.14
CA ARG A 250 25.95 -32.49 -5.82
C ARG A 250 26.15 -33.26 -4.54
N PRO A 251 27.05 -34.31 -4.56
CA PRO A 251 27.40 -35.03 -3.35
C PRO A 251 28.06 -34.05 -2.37
N HIS A 252 27.40 -33.84 -1.22
CA HIS A 252 27.89 -32.91 -0.21
C HIS A 252 29.05 -33.55 0.57
N ALA A 253 30.23 -32.93 0.51
CA ALA A 253 31.43 -33.41 1.20
C ALA A 253 31.39 -33.23 2.73
N ASN A 254 30.39 -32.46 3.27
CA ASN A 254 30.37 -32.08 4.68
C ASN A 254 29.05 -32.51 5.37
N ARG A 255 29.13 -33.10 6.59
CA ARG A 255 27.97 -33.56 7.38
C ARG A 255 26.88 -32.46 7.60
N ALA A 256 27.32 -31.22 7.84
CA ALA A 256 26.39 -30.09 8.01
C ALA A 256 25.57 -29.81 6.74
N MET A 257 26.21 -29.90 5.55
CA MET A 257 25.52 -29.75 4.26
C MET A 257 24.57 -30.91 3.98
N GLN A 258 24.93 -32.14 4.39
CA GLN A 258 24.02 -33.29 4.29
C GLN A 258 22.79 -33.15 5.17
N LEU A 259 22.94 -32.66 6.41
CA LEU A 259 21.84 -32.39 7.32
C LEU A 259 20.92 -31.30 6.77
N LEU A 260 21.50 -30.22 6.24
CA LEU A 260 20.74 -29.16 5.58
C LEU A 260 19.98 -29.67 4.35
N ALA A 261 20.59 -30.49 3.52
CA ALA A 261 19.94 -31.08 2.35
C ALA A 261 18.79 -32.00 2.76
N SER A 262 19.00 -32.83 3.82
CA SER A 262 17.95 -33.67 4.38
C SER A 262 16.79 -32.88 4.97
N ALA A 263 17.08 -31.82 5.71
CA ALA A 263 16.05 -30.90 6.25
C ALA A 263 15.27 -30.21 5.13
N ARG A 264 15.96 -29.75 4.07
CA ARG A 264 15.31 -29.18 2.87
C ARG A 264 14.38 -30.18 2.20
N ALA A 265 14.84 -31.41 1.98
CA ALA A 265 14.03 -32.46 1.37
C ALA A 265 12.80 -32.79 2.22
N LEU A 266 12.94 -32.81 3.54
CA LEU A 266 11.83 -33.05 4.47
C LEU A 266 10.78 -31.90 4.41
N LEU A 267 11.23 -30.65 4.34
CA LEU A 267 10.37 -29.46 4.32
C LEU A 267 9.70 -29.22 2.96
N GLN A 268 10.40 -29.53 1.86
CA GLN A 268 9.89 -29.29 0.51
C GLN A 268 9.01 -30.45 0.00
N GLY A 269 9.22 -31.67 0.48
CA GLY A 269 8.54 -32.86 -0.02
C GLY A 269 8.78 -33.11 -1.53
N ALA A 270 8.11 -34.12 -2.08
CA ALA A 270 8.22 -34.46 -3.51
C ALA A 270 7.51 -33.48 -4.47
N ALA A 271 6.76 -32.51 -3.94
CA ALA A 271 5.89 -31.62 -4.73
C ALA A 271 6.53 -30.27 -5.11
N SER A 272 7.82 -30.05 -4.85
CA SER A 272 8.48 -28.81 -5.28
C SER A 272 8.72 -28.84 -6.79
N VAL A 273 8.07 -27.90 -7.52
CA VAL A 273 8.33 -27.73 -8.95
C VAL A 273 9.80 -27.34 -9.14
N PRO A 274 10.61 -28.15 -9.86
CA PRO A 274 12.00 -27.80 -10.11
C PRO A 274 12.07 -26.51 -10.93
N PRO A 275 13.11 -25.66 -10.71
CA PRO A 275 13.30 -24.50 -11.56
C PRO A 275 13.50 -24.94 -13.02
N PRO A 276 12.95 -24.21 -14.00
CA PRO A 276 13.15 -24.53 -15.40
C PRO A 276 14.62 -24.36 -15.77
N GLN A 277 15.08 -25.17 -16.71
CA GLN A 277 16.37 -24.97 -17.33
C GLN A 277 16.27 -23.90 -18.41
N HIS A 278 17.09 -22.87 -18.33
CA HIS A 278 17.16 -21.78 -19.30
C HIS A 278 18.50 -21.85 -20.05
N GLY A 279 18.52 -21.31 -21.26
CA GLY A 279 19.77 -21.12 -22.01
C GLY A 279 20.67 -20.09 -21.29
N LEU A 280 21.97 -20.14 -21.60
CA LEU A 280 23.00 -19.31 -20.95
C LEU A 280 22.63 -17.80 -21.00
N LEU A 281 22.26 -17.28 -22.18
CA LEU A 281 21.91 -15.87 -22.35
C LEU A 281 20.70 -15.48 -21.48
N THR A 282 19.65 -16.30 -21.45
CA THR A 282 18.45 -16.06 -20.63
C THR A 282 18.79 -16.05 -19.14
N ASN A 283 19.69 -16.96 -18.69
CA ASN A 283 20.17 -16.99 -17.31
C ASN A 283 20.98 -15.74 -16.95
N VAL A 284 21.86 -15.29 -17.85
CA VAL A 284 22.66 -14.07 -17.64
C VAL A 284 21.74 -12.84 -17.55
N VAL A 285 20.82 -12.67 -18.50
CA VAL A 285 19.88 -11.53 -18.50
C VAL A 285 18.98 -11.57 -17.27
N GLY A 286 18.41 -12.72 -16.92
CA GLY A 286 17.57 -12.87 -15.74
C GLY A 286 18.34 -12.61 -14.43
N GLY A 287 19.59 -13.09 -14.34
CA GLY A 287 20.47 -12.80 -13.20
C GLY A 287 20.81 -11.32 -13.07
N LEU A 288 21.15 -10.65 -14.18
CA LEU A 288 21.38 -9.20 -14.19
C LEU A 288 20.13 -8.41 -13.76
N LEU A 289 18.94 -8.83 -14.21
CA LEU A 289 17.69 -8.21 -13.78
C LEU A 289 17.48 -8.34 -12.26
N VAL A 290 17.79 -9.50 -11.66
CA VAL A 290 17.74 -9.67 -10.19
C VAL A 290 18.66 -8.66 -9.49
N LEU A 291 19.91 -8.54 -9.95
CA LEU A 291 20.88 -7.61 -9.35
C LEU A 291 20.45 -6.15 -9.50
N ILE A 292 19.96 -5.76 -10.68
CA ILE A 292 19.44 -4.41 -10.94
C ILE A 292 18.24 -4.10 -10.03
N LEU A 293 17.28 -5.02 -9.89
CA LEU A 293 16.12 -4.84 -9.02
C LEU A 293 16.52 -4.74 -7.54
N ILE A 294 17.54 -5.47 -7.10
CA ILE A 294 18.10 -5.33 -5.75
C ILE A 294 18.63 -3.90 -5.55
N LEU A 295 19.44 -3.38 -6.48
CA LEU A 295 19.97 -2.02 -6.40
C LEU A 295 18.85 -0.95 -6.44
N MET A 296 17.86 -1.15 -7.31
CA MET A 296 16.70 -0.25 -7.36
C MET A 296 15.91 -0.26 -6.05
N THR A 297 15.73 -1.43 -5.44
CA THR A 297 15.04 -1.56 -4.14
C THR A 297 15.83 -0.83 -3.04
N THR A 298 17.14 -1.04 -2.99
CA THR A 298 18.07 -0.38 -2.04
C THR A 298 18.04 1.15 -2.18
N ALA A 299 18.02 1.68 -3.40
CA ALA A 299 17.98 3.12 -3.62
C ALA A 299 16.61 3.78 -3.37
N THR A 300 15.54 2.99 -3.35
CA THR A 300 14.16 3.52 -3.36
C THR A 300 13.54 3.56 -1.97
N HIS A 301 13.83 2.60 -1.08
CA HIS A 301 13.12 2.47 0.19
C HIS A 301 13.99 1.86 1.29
N GLN A 302 13.88 2.38 2.51
CA GLN A 302 14.75 1.99 3.63
C GLN A 302 14.47 0.58 4.20
N LEU A 303 13.22 0.09 4.18
CA LEU A 303 12.86 -1.18 4.82
C LEU A 303 12.76 -2.35 3.83
N THR A 304 12.38 -2.10 2.59
CA THR A 304 12.17 -3.17 1.59
C THR A 304 13.46 -3.93 1.27
N PRO A 305 14.65 -3.33 1.21
CA PRO A 305 15.90 -4.06 1.05
C PRO A 305 16.14 -5.08 2.16
N LEU A 306 15.85 -4.73 3.42
CA LEU A 306 15.97 -5.64 4.55
C LEU A 306 15.00 -6.83 4.42
N ALA A 307 13.74 -6.58 4.04
CA ALA A 307 12.78 -7.64 3.74
C ALA A 307 13.25 -8.52 2.58
N THR A 308 13.88 -7.93 1.55
CA THR A 308 14.44 -8.65 0.40
C THR A 308 15.61 -9.53 0.83
N ILE A 309 16.52 -9.02 1.65
CA ILE A 309 17.65 -9.79 2.20
C ILE A 309 17.14 -11.00 3.02
N LEU A 310 16.15 -10.79 3.88
CA LEU A 310 15.55 -11.86 4.67
C LEU A 310 14.84 -12.92 3.81
N MET A 311 14.12 -12.50 2.78
CA MET A 311 13.53 -13.42 1.79
C MET A 311 14.61 -14.18 1.02
N LEU A 312 15.66 -13.51 0.54
CA LEU A 312 16.79 -14.16 -0.14
C LEU A 312 17.50 -15.14 0.78
N ALA A 313 17.69 -14.81 2.06
CA ALA A 313 18.26 -15.73 3.05
C ALA A 313 17.40 -16.99 3.21
N ALA A 314 16.07 -16.87 3.27
CA ALA A 314 15.15 -17.99 3.28
C ALA A 314 15.28 -18.84 2.00
N LEU A 315 15.36 -18.21 0.82
CA LEU A 315 15.54 -18.90 -0.45
C LEU A 315 16.90 -19.58 -0.58
N VAL A 316 17.98 -18.99 -0.06
CA VAL A 316 19.31 -19.63 0.06
C VAL A 316 19.23 -20.82 1.01
N ALA A 317 18.60 -20.66 2.18
CA ALA A 317 18.39 -21.75 3.12
C ALA A 317 17.62 -22.90 2.48
N MET A 318 16.67 -22.63 1.60
CA MET A 318 15.88 -23.61 0.84
C MET A 318 16.60 -24.12 -0.44
N GLY A 319 17.81 -23.64 -0.74
CA GLY A 319 18.60 -24.07 -1.91
C GLY A 319 18.12 -23.54 -3.26
N ARG A 320 17.27 -22.50 -3.26
CA ARG A 320 16.67 -21.92 -4.48
C ARG A 320 17.46 -20.75 -5.06
N VAL A 321 18.32 -20.13 -4.26
CA VAL A 321 19.13 -18.96 -4.63
C VAL A 321 20.58 -19.21 -4.24
N SER A 322 21.49 -18.68 -5.03
CA SER A 322 22.93 -18.71 -4.75
C SER A 322 23.26 -17.81 -3.56
N PRO A 323 24.12 -18.22 -2.62
CA PRO A 323 24.62 -17.36 -1.55
C PRO A 323 25.24 -16.05 -2.05
N TYR A 324 25.81 -16.03 -3.26
CA TYR A 324 26.42 -14.82 -3.83
C TYR A 324 25.39 -13.70 -4.10
N VAL A 325 24.14 -14.05 -4.46
CA VAL A 325 23.06 -13.06 -4.63
C VAL A 325 22.66 -12.45 -3.29
N LEU A 326 22.60 -13.26 -2.24
CA LEU A 326 22.38 -12.77 -0.88
C LEU A 326 23.52 -11.86 -0.40
N MET A 327 24.77 -12.27 -0.63
CA MET A 327 25.95 -11.44 -0.30
C MET A 327 25.94 -10.13 -1.06
N PHE A 328 25.55 -10.14 -2.35
CA PHE A 328 25.40 -8.94 -3.14
C PHE A 328 24.32 -7.99 -2.56
N ALA A 329 23.14 -8.52 -2.22
CA ALA A 329 22.07 -7.73 -1.62
C ALA A 329 22.51 -7.10 -0.29
N PHE A 330 23.20 -7.89 0.56
CA PHE A 330 23.74 -7.40 1.83
C PHE A 330 24.82 -6.33 1.61
N ALA A 331 25.74 -6.54 0.68
CA ALA A 331 26.79 -5.57 0.36
C ALA A 331 26.21 -4.27 -0.22
N ALA A 332 25.21 -4.37 -1.11
CA ALA A 332 24.54 -3.20 -1.67
C ALA A 332 23.86 -2.36 -0.59
N GLU A 333 23.12 -3.00 0.33
CA GLU A 333 22.47 -2.32 1.44
C GLU A 333 23.50 -1.72 2.41
N LEU A 334 24.52 -2.45 2.79
CA LEU A 334 25.58 -1.96 3.67
C LEU A 334 26.30 -0.74 3.08
N LEU A 335 26.66 -0.80 1.79
CA LEU A 335 27.27 0.33 1.10
C LEU A 335 26.32 1.53 1.03
N TRP A 336 25.02 1.29 0.80
CA TRP A 336 24.03 2.36 0.81
C TRP A 336 23.96 3.07 2.16
N LEU A 337 23.85 2.30 3.24
CA LEU A 337 23.78 2.83 4.62
C LEU A 337 25.05 3.58 5.01
N LEU A 338 26.24 3.11 4.58
CA LEU A 338 27.52 3.73 4.95
C LEU A 338 27.87 4.98 4.12
N TYR A 339 27.34 5.12 2.89
CA TYR A 339 27.67 6.23 2.02
C TYR A 339 26.48 7.16 1.74
N PHE A 340 25.42 6.64 1.14
CA PHE A 340 24.31 7.49 0.66
C PHE A 340 23.35 7.87 1.79
N ALA A 341 23.09 6.95 2.72
CA ALA A 341 22.23 7.18 3.87
C ALA A 341 23.02 7.46 5.18
N ALA A 342 24.34 7.64 5.10
CA ALA A 342 25.18 7.88 6.28
C ALA A 342 24.70 9.03 7.17
N PRO A 343 24.30 10.20 6.65
CA PRO A 343 23.78 11.29 7.48
C PRO A 343 22.56 10.86 8.30
N PHE A 344 21.61 10.17 7.65
CA PHE A 344 20.42 9.65 8.30
C PHE A 344 20.76 8.60 9.36
N VAL A 345 21.64 7.64 9.02
CA VAL A 345 22.03 6.55 9.93
C VAL A 345 22.73 7.09 11.17
N VAL A 346 23.72 7.96 11.02
CA VAL A 346 24.50 8.54 12.14
C VAL A 346 23.55 9.28 13.09
N PHE A 347 22.61 10.02 12.55
CA PHE A 347 21.68 10.82 13.32
C PHE A 347 20.64 9.96 14.07
N ASN A 348 20.09 8.91 13.43
CA ASN A 348 19.03 8.09 14.03
C ASN A 348 19.54 6.81 14.69
N LEU A 349 20.85 6.49 14.60
CA LEU A 349 21.39 5.21 15.07
C LEU A 349 21.13 4.96 16.56
N ALA A 350 21.28 5.98 17.40
CA ALA A 350 21.08 5.86 18.85
C ALA A 350 19.61 5.55 19.18
N GLU A 351 18.67 6.19 18.50
CA GLU A 351 17.22 5.95 18.66
C GLU A 351 16.84 4.56 18.14
N GLU A 352 17.28 4.18 16.96
CA GLU A 352 17.01 2.87 16.37
C GLU A 352 17.56 1.72 17.23
N LEU A 353 18.76 1.89 17.79
CA LEU A 353 19.34 0.90 18.72
C LEU A 353 18.58 0.85 20.06
N SER A 354 18.14 1.99 20.59
CA SER A 354 17.38 2.04 21.86
C SER A 354 16.01 1.39 21.76
N THR A 355 15.40 1.41 20.56
CA THR A 355 14.09 0.82 20.29
C THR A 355 14.15 -0.64 19.82
N PHE A 356 15.37 -1.19 19.68
CA PHE A 356 15.56 -2.59 19.29
C PHE A 356 14.96 -3.53 20.35
N GLY A 357 14.08 -4.44 19.91
CA GLY A 357 13.33 -5.34 20.80
C GLY A 357 11.95 -4.82 21.23
N GLU A 358 11.63 -3.54 21.02
CA GLU A 358 10.35 -2.95 21.46
C GLU A 358 9.19 -3.11 20.45
N GLY A 359 9.41 -3.75 19.30
CA GLY A 359 8.40 -3.89 18.25
C GLY A 359 7.09 -4.52 18.73
N LEU A 360 7.16 -5.52 19.62
CA LEU A 360 5.97 -6.14 20.21
C LEU A 360 5.21 -5.21 21.15
N GLY A 361 5.92 -4.42 21.97
CA GLY A 361 5.30 -3.44 22.87
C GLY A 361 4.60 -2.29 22.14
N ALA A 362 5.10 -1.92 20.94
CA ALA A 362 4.44 -0.96 20.07
C ALA A 362 3.08 -1.46 19.56
N VAL A 363 2.97 -2.76 19.26
CA VAL A 363 1.70 -3.40 18.86
C VAL A 363 0.68 -3.32 20.00
N GLU A 364 1.09 -3.61 21.24
CA GLU A 364 0.20 -3.58 22.41
C GLU A 364 -0.37 -2.18 22.66
N LYS A 365 0.48 -1.15 22.63
CA LYS A 365 0.04 0.25 22.76
C LYS A 365 -0.98 0.67 21.70
N LYS A 366 -0.78 0.29 20.44
CA LYS A 366 -1.74 0.59 19.36
C LYS A 366 -3.04 -0.22 19.47
N MET A 367 -3.02 -1.41 20.06
CA MET A 367 -4.24 -2.17 20.29
C MET A 367 -5.16 -1.52 21.33
N ALA A 368 -4.62 -0.74 22.25
CA ALA A 368 -5.36 -0.09 23.35
C ALA A 368 -6.10 1.21 22.93
N VAL A 369 -5.75 1.84 21.81
CA VAL A 369 -6.18 3.22 21.44
C VAL A 369 -7.51 3.27 20.67
N VAL A 370 -8.48 2.40 20.92
CA VAL A 370 -9.79 2.46 20.21
C VAL A 370 -10.79 3.44 20.84
N SER A 371 -10.53 3.96 22.05
CA SER A 371 -11.54 4.67 22.86
C SER A 371 -11.64 6.19 22.64
N ALA A 372 -10.73 6.80 21.86
CA ALA A 372 -10.67 8.27 21.69
C ALA A 372 -11.01 8.75 20.27
N VAL A 373 -11.31 7.83 19.35
CA VAL A 373 -11.55 8.13 17.92
C VAL A 373 -13.04 8.11 17.60
N SER A 374 -13.43 8.71 16.46
CA SER A 374 -14.82 8.66 15.99
C SER A 374 -15.30 7.22 15.77
N GLU A 375 -16.61 6.99 15.83
CA GLU A 375 -17.20 5.66 15.71
C GLU A 375 -16.82 4.95 14.39
N GLY A 376 -16.92 5.66 13.26
CA GLY A 376 -16.56 5.11 11.95
C GLY A 376 -15.08 4.72 11.88
N ARG A 377 -14.19 5.53 12.47
CA ARG A 377 -12.77 5.23 12.58
C ARG A 377 -12.52 3.97 13.41
N ALA A 378 -13.23 3.82 14.54
CA ALA A 378 -13.13 2.62 15.39
C ALA A 378 -13.56 1.36 14.62
N TRP A 379 -14.63 1.42 13.86
CA TRP A 379 -15.08 0.31 13.00
C TRP A 379 -14.06 -0.01 11.90
N GLY A 380 -13.47 0.99 11.24
CA GLY A 380 -12.40 0.78 10.26
C GLY A 380 -11.22 -0.01 10.83
N VAL A 381 -10.79 0.33 12.05
CA VAL A 381 -9.72 -0.39 12.77
C VAL A 381 -10.14 -1.82 13.11
N ILE A 382 -11.34 -2.02 13.66
CA ILE A 382 -11.85 -3.35 14.04
C ILE A 382 -11.96 -4.26 12.81
N ILE A 383 -12.53 -3.77 11.72
CA ILE A 383 -12.70 -4.53 10.48
C ILE A 383 -11.35 -4.83 9.83
N GLY A 384 -10.40 -3.89 9.82
CA GLY A 384 -9.04 -4.14 9.33
C GLY A 384 -8.33 -5.26 10.11
N ARG A 385 -8.47 -5.26 11.44
CA ARG A 385 -7.97 -6.35 12.30
C ARG A 385 -8.70 -7.68 12.00
N ALA A 386 -10.01 -7.66 11.87
CA ALA A 386 -10.80 -8.84 11.53
C ALA A 386 -10.42 -9.41 10.15
N LEU A 387 -10.20 -8.56 9.17
CA LEU A 387 -9.72 -8.95 7.84
C LEU A 387 -8.35 -9.63 7.91
N THR A 388 -7.41 -9.03 8.65
CA THR A 388 -6.07 -9.62 8.87
C THR A 388 -6.16 -10.98 9.56
N LEU A 389 -6.95 -11.08 10.64
CA LEU A 389 -7.18 -12.36 11.35
C LEU A 389 -7.89 -13.38 10.45
N GLY A 390 -8.81 -12.95 9.60
CA GLY A 390 -9.46 -13.80 8.59
C GLY A 390 -8.48 -14.39 7.59
N VAL A 391 -7.58 -13.56 7.03
CA VAL A 391 -6.51 -14.02 6.14
C VAL A 391 -5.59 -15.04 6.85
N LEU A 392 -5.18 -14.76 8.08
CA LEU A 392 -4.37 -15.66 8.89
C LEU A 392 -5.11 -16.99 9.20
N ALA A 393 -6.38 -16.94 9.58
CA ALA A 393 -7.18 -18.13 9.86
C ALA A 393 -7.34 -19.02 8.61
N PHE A 394 -7.65 -18.42 7.45
CA PHE A 394 -7.71 -19.17 6.21
C PHE A 394 -6.35 -19.70 5.78
N ALA A 395 -5.26 -18.96 6.02
CA ALA A 395 -3.91 -19.45 5.74
C ALA A 395 -3.54 -20.66 6.62
N MET A 396 -3.87 -20.62 7.91
CA MET A 396 -3.69 -21.75 8.82
C MET A 396 -4.54 -22.96 8.39
N LEU A 397 -5.82 -22.74 8.08
CA LEU A 397 -6.72 -23.80 7.61
C LEU A 397 -6.20 -24.43 6.31
N GLY A 398 -5.77 -23.61 5.35
CA GLY A 398 -5.23 -24.08 4.08
C GLY A 398 -3.94 -24.88 4.25
N SER A 399 -3.02 -24.37 5.07
CA SER A 399 -1.77 -25.09 5.44
C SER A 399 -2.07 -26.43 6.10
N PHE A 400 -3.00 -26.46 7.08
CA PHE A 400 -3.41 -27.68 7.77
C PHE A 400 -4.06 -28.71 6.82
N ARG A 401 -4.97 -28.26 5.94
CA ARG A 401 -5.61 -29.14 4.93
C ARG A 401 -4.58 -29.76 4.00
N ARG A 402 -3.60 -28.98 3.52
CA ARG A 402 -2.54 -29.48 2.64
C ARG A 402 -1.61 -30.43 3.38
N TRP A 403 -1.23 -30.09 4.61
CA TRP A 403 -0.41 -30.97 5.44
C TRP A 403 -1.10 -32.34 5.66
N ARG A 404 -2.40 -32.35 5.97
CA ARG A 404 -3.19 -33.60 6.10
C ARG A 404 -3.26 -34.41 4.81
N LEU A 405 -3.16 -33.77 3.66
CA LEU A 405 -3.14 -34.41 2.34
C LEU A 405 -1.72 -34.84 1.91
N GLY A 406 -0.72 -34.70 2.79
CA GLY A 406 0.65 -35.13 2.55
C GLY A 406 1.53 -34.09 1.83
N TYR A 407 1.03 -32.90 1.51
CA TYR A 407 1.82 -31.84 0.91
C TYR A 407 2.75 -31.19 1.93
N ARG A 408 3.90 -30.74 1.47
CA ARG A 408 4.90 -30.00 2.24
C ARG A 408 5.22 -28.71 1.50
N ASP A 409 4.68 -27.59 1.99
CA ASP A 409 4.83 -26.26 1.37
C ASP A 409 5.92 -25.43 2.07
N GLY A 410 7.01 -26.06 2.50
CA GLY A 410 8.06 -25.45 3.30
C GLY A 410 8.74 -24.25 2.63
N LEU A 411 8.84 -24.23 1.30
CA LEU A 411 9.39 -23.10 0.56
C LEU A 411 8.51 -21.85 0.72
N ALA A 412 7.20 -21.98 0.53
CA ALA A 412 6.26 -20.87 0.73
C ALA A 412 6.21 -20.44 2.21
N ALA A 413 6.27 -21.40 3.15
CA ALA A 413 6.32 -21.11 4.57
C ALA A 413 7.60 -20.35 4.96
N ALA A 414 8.77 -20.75 4.42
CA ALA A 414 10.04 -20.06 4.68
C ALA A 414 10.01 -18.60 4.19
N MET A 415 9.47 -18.35 2.99
CA MET A 415 9.29 -16.99 2.47
C MET A 415 8.30 -16.18 3.30
N MET A 416 7.19 -16.78 3.76
CA MET A 416 6.23 -16.11 4.64
C MET A 416 6.87 -15.68 5.97
N LEU A 417 7.58 -16.59 6.61
CA LEU A 417 8.20 -16.38 7.92
C LEU A 417 9.43 -15.47 7.86
N SER A 418 10.02 -15.27 6.68
CA SER A 418 11.22 -14.43 6.51
C SER A 418 10.95 -12.95 6.87
N ALA A 419 9.71 -12.49 6.85
CA ALA A 419 9.36 -11.13 7.26
C ALA A 419 9.35 -10.92 8.79
N LEU A 420 9.24 -11.99 9.60
CA LEU A 420 9.11 -11.88 11.05
C LEU A 420 10.28 -11.19 11.76
N PRO A 421 11.57 -11.36 11.36
CA PRO A 421 12.68 -10.67 12.02
C PRO A 421 12.58 -9.14 11.96
N LEU A 422 11.82 -8.57 11.01
CA LEU A 422 11.58 -7.12 10.97
C LEU A 422 10.86 -6.61 12.22
N MET A 423 10.14 -7.48 12.96
CA MET A 423 9.49 -7.14 14.25
C MET A 423 10.50 -6.77 15.35
N ALA A 424 11.80 -6.99 15.14
CA ALA A 424 12.82 -6.62 16.12
C ALA A 424 12.94 -5.09 16.32
N ASN A 425 12.48 -4.28 15.36
CA ASN A 425 12.50 -2.81 15.42
C ASN A 425 11.08 -2.24 15.45
N ARG A 426 10.89 -1.02 15.95
CA ARG A 426 9.58 -0.32 16.00
C ARG A 426 9.18 0.29 14.66
N TYR A 427 10.14 0.75 13.87
CA TYR A 427 9.93 1.44 12.59
C TYR A 427 8.79 2.49 12.67
N GLY A 428 8.93 3.47 13.53
CA GLY A 428 7.89 4.47 13.77
C GLY A 428 6.57 3.92 14.33
N GLY A 429 6.58 2.68 14.87
CA GLY A 429 5.39 1.99 15.37
C GLY A 429 4.54 1.30 14.31
N GLU A 430 5.00 1.20 13.04
CA GLU A 430 4.26 0.60 11.91
C GLU A 430 4.81 -0.75 11.45
N VAL A 431 5.86 -1.25 12.09
CA VAL A 431 6.56 -2.47 11.66
C VAL A 431 5.63 -3.67 11.45
N HIS A 432 4.60 -3.83 12.28
CA HIS A 432 3.65 -4.94 12.17
C HIS A 432 2.83 -4.90 10.86
N PHE A 433 2.50 -3.71 10.36
CA PHE A 433 1.86 -3.56 9.05
C PHE A 433 2.83 -3.94 7.92
N ARG A 434 4.12 -3.60 8.08
CA ARG A 434 5.13 -3.95 7.08
C ARG A 434 5.41 -5.46 7.05
N VAL A 435 5.50 -6.09 8.23
CA VAL A 435 5.65 -7.57 8.32
C VAL A 435 4.47 -8.28 7.65
N TYR A 436 3.24 -7.82 7.92
CA TYR A 436 2.05 -8.36 7.26
C TYR A 436 2.13 -8.16 5.74
N LEU A 437 2.50 -6.98 5.26
CA LEU A 437 2.59 -6.66 3.84
C LEU A 437 3.55 -7.58 3.09
N PHE A 438 4.76 -7.82 3.65
CA PHE A 438 5.75 -8.71 3.03
C PHE A 438 5.38 -10.20 3.15
N ALA A 439 4.66 -10.59 4.18
CA ALA A 439 4.15 -11.97 4.34
C ALA A 439 2.88 -12.24 3.51
N LEU A 440 2.12 -11.21 3.14
CA LEU A 440 0.79 -11.31 2.53
C LEU A 440 0.77 -12.14 1.23
N PRO A 441 1.76 -12.08 0.32
CA PRO A 441 1.77 -12.94 -0.87
C PRO A 441 1.67 -14.43 -0.50
N MET A 442 2.43 -14.86 0.48
CA MET A 442 2.43 -16.27 0.90
C MET A 442 1.22 -16.61 1.77
N LEU A 443 0.78 -15.69 2.64
CA LEU A 443 -0.48 -15.83 3.40
C LEU A 443 -1.67 -16.04 2.47
N ALA A 444 -1.78 -15.27 1.40
CA ALA A 444 -2.84 -15.39 0.41
C ALA A 444 -2.80 -16.73 -0.33
N LEU A 445 -1.59 -17.23 -0.66
CA LEU A 445 -1.41 -18.56 -1.27
C LEU A 445 -1.89 -19.69 -0.35
N PHE A 446 -1.55 -19.61 0.93
CA PHE A 446 -2.03 -20.58 1.94
C PHE A 446 -3.53 -20.43 2.19
N ALA A 447 -4.07 -19.22 2.25
CA ALA A 447 -5.49 -18.96 2.42
C ALA A 447 -6.31 -19.54 1.25
N ALA A 448 -5.84 -19.39 0.02
CA ALA A 448 -6.46 -19.99 -1.17
C ALA A 448 -6.50 -21.54 -1.09
N ALA A 449 -5.52 -22.16 -0.43
CA ALA A 449 -5.49 -23.59 -0.22
C ALA A 449 -6.59 -24.10 0.75
N ALA A 450 -7.22 -23.21 1.54
CA ALA A 450 -8.40 -23.56 2.30
C ALA A 450 -9.57 -23.98 1.39
N PHE A 451 -9.64 -23.46 0.19
CA PHE A 451 -10.68 -23.74 -0.80
C PHE A 451 -10.20 -24.69 -1.92
N PHE A 452 -8.95 -24.55 -2.35
CA PHE A 452 -8.35 -25.31 -3.46
C PHE A 452 -7.05 -26.00 -3.00
N PRO A 453 -7.13 -27.05 -2.15
CA PRO A 453 -5.94 -27.68 -1.59
C PRO A 453 -5.18 -28.57 -2.59
N THR A 454 -5.86 -29.08 -3.63
CA THR A 454 -5.29 -30.05 -4.61
C THR A 454 -5.66 -29.70 -6.04
N ALA A 455 -4.70 -29.86 -6.94
CA ALA A 455 -4.95 -29.72 -8.39
C ALA A 455 -5.83 -30.87 -8.93
N GLY A 456 -6.55 -30.61 -10.02
CA GLY A 456 -7.25 -31.62 -10.81
C GLY A 456 -8.53 -32.21 -10.18
N ARG A 457 -8.84 -31.93 -8.91
CA ARG A 457 -10.10 -32.37 -8.26
C ARG A 457 -11.18 -31.31 -8.48
N GLY A 458 -12.41 -31.76 -8.77
CA GLY A 458 -13.58 -30.87 -8.82
C GLY A 458 -13.83 -30.25 -7.44
N THR A 459 -14.25 -29.00 -7.41
CA THR A 459 -14.60 -28.29 -6.17
C THR A 459 -16.09 -28.43 -5.92
N GLY A 460 -16.47 -28.86 -4.71
CA GLY A 460 -17.88 -29.02 -4.32
C GLY A 460 -18.60 -27.66 -4.27
N ARG A 461 -19.92 -27.68 -4.51
CA ARG A 461 -20.75 -26.45 -4.52
C ARG A 461 -20.65 -25.66 -3.22
N VAL A 462 -20.59 -26.35 -2.08
CA VAL A 462 -20.46 -25.71 -0.76
C VAL A 462 -19.14 -24.94 -0.65
N THR A 463 -18.02 -25.52 -1.10
CA THR A 463 -16.71 -24.83 -1.08
C THR A 463 -16.70 -23.63 -2.02
N LEU A 464 -17.33 -23.73 -3.20
CA LEU A 464 -17.46 -22.60 -4.12
C LEU A 464 -18.33 -21.49 -3.52
N ALA A 465 -19.45 -21.83 -2.90
CA ALA A 465 -20.31 -20.86 -2.19
C ALA A 465 -19.56 -20.19 -1.04
N ALA A 466 -18.83 -20.97 -0.23
CA ALA A 466 -17.99 -20.43 0.84
C ALA A 466 -16.91 -19.48 0.30
N PHE A 467 -16.28 -19.82 -0.82
CA PHE A 467 -15.30 -18.94 -1.48
C PHE A 467 -15.95 -17.65 -1.99
N ALA A 468 -17.14 -17.74 -2.66
CA ALA A 468 -17.86 -16.56 -3.15
C ALA A 468 -18.22 -15.60 -2.00
N ILE A 469 -18.72 -16.14 -0.88
CA ILE A 469 -19.02 -15.35 0.32
C ILE A 469 -17.75 -14.70 0.87
N THR A 470 -16.66 -15.46 1.00
CA THR A 470 -15.37 -14.93 1.47
C THR A 470 -14.85 -13.85 0.52
N ALA A 471 -15.01 -14.00 -0.80
CA ALA A 471 -14.59 -13.03 -1.78
C ALA A 471 -15.34 -11.69 -1.64
N VAL A 472 -16.66 -11.73 -1.42
CA VAL A 472 -17.50 -10.53 -1.20
C VAL A 472 -17.19 -9.90 0.16
N LEU A 473 -17.12 -10.69 1.23
CA LEU A 473 -16.79 -10.18 2.57
C LEU A 473 -15.38 -9.57 2.61
N GLY A 474 -14.44 -10.15 1.87
CA GLY A 474 -13.09 -9.58 1.69
C GLY A 474 -13.13 -8.19 1.04
N VAL A 475 -13.96 -7.99 0.01
CA VAL A 475 -14.15 -6.67 -0.62
C VAL A 475 -14.76 -5.67 0.37
N ILE A 476 -15.79 -6.07 1.10
CA ILE A 476 -16.41 -5.22 2.14
C ILE A 476 -15.36 -4.83 3.19
N GLY A 477 -14.64 -5.82 3.72
CA GLY A 477 -13.58 -5.60 4.71
C GLY A 477 -12.47 -4.68 4.19
N PHE A 478 -12.04 -4.87 2.94
CA PHE A 478 -11.05 -4.01 2.29
C PHE A 478 -11.53 -2.54 2.21
N LEU A 479 -12.75 -2.32 1.75
CA LEU A 479 -13.30 -0.96 1.62
C LEU A 479 -13.40 -0.26 2.98
N PHE A 480 -13.80 -0.96 4.05
CA PHE A 480 -13.78 -0.39 5.41
C PHE A 480 -12.37 -0.09 5.88
N ALA A 481 -11.43 -1.01 5.70
CA ALA A 481 -10.09 -0.87 6.24
C ALA A 481 -9.24 0.16 5.46
N ASN A 482 -9.38 0.20 4.13
CA ASN A 482 -8.61 1.08 3.25
C ASN A 482 -9.27 2.44 3.03
N ASN A 483 -10.59 2.46 2.84
CA ASN A 483 -11.35 3.66 2.47
C ASN A 483 -12.18 4.26 3.62
N GLY A 484 -12.15 3.67 4.81
CA GLY A 484 -12.87 4.16 5.99
C GLY A 484 -12.36 5.51 6.51
N LYS A 485 -11.18 5.93 6.07
CA LYS A 485 -10.54 7.22 6.41
C LYS A 485 -10.71 8.28 5.32
N ASP A 486 -11.53 8.04 4.30
CA ASP A 486 -11.53 8.91 3.13
C ASP A 486 -12.12 10.30 3.40
N ARG A 487 -12.90 10.49 4.47
CA ARG A 487 -13.36 11.82 4.88
C ARG A 487 -12.20 12.78 5.14
N GLU A 488 -11.17 12.31 5.84
CA GLU A 488 -9.99 13.10 6.18
C GLU A 488 -8.88 13.00 5.13
N TYR A 489 -8.80 11.93 4.32
CA TYR A 489 -7.73 11.71 3.34
C TYR A 489 -8.11 12.05 1.90
N THR A 490 -9.28 12.63 1.65
CA THR A 490 -9.67 13.23 0.37
C THR A 490 -9.58 14.73 0.46
N PHE A 491 -9.19 15.37 -0.63
CA PHE A 491 -9.01 16.82 -0.71
C PHE A 491 -9.94 17.37 -1.78
N ALA A 492 -10.70 18.40 -1.44
CA ALA A 492 -11.50 19.12 -2.41
C ALA A 492 -10.57 19.92 -3.35
N ARG A 493 -11.03 20.21 -4.56
CA ARG A 493 -10.22 20.93 -5.54
C ARG A 493 -9.80 22.32 -5.04
N ASP A 494 -10.68 23.01 -4.35
CA ASP A 494 -10.39 24.32 -3.76
C ASP A 494 -9.39 24.26 -2.59
N GLU A 495 -9.25 23.12 -1.88
CA GLU A 495 -8.17 22.90 -0.92
C GLU A 495 -6.80 22.80 -1.66
N VAL A 496 -6.78 22.12 -2.81
CA VAL A 496 -5.58 22.03 -3.67
C VAL A 496 -5.22 23.39 -4.24
N ASP A 497 -6.21 24.13 -4.76
CA ASP A 497 -6.02 25.45 -5.36
C ASP A 497 -5.53 26.47 -4.31
N ALA A 498 -6.04 26.41 -3.08
CA ALA A 498 -5.61 27.25 -1.97
C ALA A 498 -4.16 26.98 -1.57
N ALA A 499 -3.78 25.70 -1.45
CA ALA A 499 -2.41 25.32 -1.17
C ALA A 499 -1.46 25.74 -2.30
N ALA A 500 -1.84 25.54 -3.57
CA ALA A 500 -1.08 25.99 -4.71
C ALA A 500 -0.89 27.52 -4.73
N TRP A 501 -1.96 28.27 -4.39
CA TRP A 501 -1.90 29.71 -4.26
C TRP A 501 -0.88 30.15 -3.21
N LEU A 502 -0.91 29.49 -2.03
CA LEU A 502 -0.01 29.81 -0.92
C LEU A 502 1.44 29.47 -1.27
N TYR A 503 1.72 28.24 -1.67
CA TYR A 503 3.07 27.76 -1.99
C TYR A 503 3.72 28.49 -3.18
N GLY A 504 2.90 28.99 -4.11
CA GLY A 504 3.38 29.75 -5.27
C GLY A 504 3.67 31.23 -4.99
N ARG A 505 3.20 31.81 -3.85
CA ARG A 505 3.28 33.24 -3.55
C ARG A 505 4.07 33.59 -2.30
N ALA A 506 4.11 32.72 -1.33
CA ALA A 506 4.80 33.00 -0.07
C ALA A 506 6.32 33.18 -0.31
N PRO A 507 6.92 34.22 0.27
CA PRO A 507 8.35 34.43 0.18
C PRO A 507 9.12 33.35 0.94
N PRO A 508 10.40 33.10 0.58
CA PRO A 508 11.27 32.25 1.39
C PRO A 508 11.36 32.72 2.83
N ASN A 509 11.54 31.77 3.75
CA ASN A 509 11.56 32.00 5.20
C ASN A 509 10.21 32.49 5.76
N SER A 510 9.10 31.85 5.32
CA SER A 510 7.76 32.07 5.85
C SER A 510 7.41 31.05 6.92
N LEU A 511 6.63 31.47 7.93
CA LEU A 511 5.99 30.56 8.89
C LEU A 511 4.61 30.12 8.37
N LEU A 512 4.36 28.82 8.36
CA LEU A 512 3.05 28.26 8.04
C LEU A 512 2.47 27.51 9.25
N ILE A 513 1.46 28.09 9.85
CA ILE A 513 0.67 27.45 10.92
C ILE A 513 -0.43 26.64 10.25
N GLU A 514 -0.46 25.36 10.55
CA GLU A 514 -1.39 24.38 9.98
C GLU A 514 -2.33 23.85 11.07
N GLY A 515 -3.60 23.63 10.77
CA GLY A 515 -4.49 22.92 11.70
C GLY A 515 -3.96 21.51 11.98
N ALA A 516 -3.65 20.77 10.91
CA ALA A 516 -2.98 19.47 10.90
C ALA A 516 -2.23 19.32 9.58
N ARG A 517 -1.29 18.36 9.50
CA ARG A 517 -0.52 18.09 8.27
C ARG A 517 -1.31 17.36 7.18
N ASN A 518 -2.60 17.12 7.40
CA ASN A 518 -3.47 16.36 6.51
C ASN A 518 -4.26 17.25 5.55
N TYR A 519 -3.56 17.79 4.57
CA TYR A 519 -4.09 18.54 3.42
C TYR A 519 -3.07 18.43 2.27
N PRO A 520 -3.31 18.98 1.07
CA PRO A 520 -2.32 19.02 -0.01
C PRO A 520 -1.13 19.92 0.37
N SER A 521 -0.26 19.41 1.26
CA SER A 521 0.86 20.16 1.81
C SER A 521 2.19 19.78 1.18
N GLN A 522 3.15 20.70 1.21
CA GLN A 522 4.56 20.46 0.88
C GLN A 522 4.81 19.90 -0.54
N PHE A 523 3.94 20.18 -1.51
CA PHE A 523 4.06 19.59 -2.85
C PHE A 523 4.82 20.44 -3.86
N MET A 524 5.19 21.67 -3.49
CA MET A 524 6.04 22.58 -4.27
C MET A 524 6.65 23.62 -3.33
N ASN A 525 7.86 24.09 -3.60
CA ASN A 525 8.55 25.14 -2.84
C ASN A 525 8.52 24.94 -1.31
N TYR A 526 8.48 23.69 -0.85
CA TYR A 526 8.26 23.38 0.58
C TYR A 526 9.37 23.92 1.47
N GLU A 527 10.57 24.09 0.94
CA GLU A 527 11.76 24.63 1.61
C GLU A 527 11.62 26.11 1.99
N ASN A 528 10.63 26.80 1.42
CA ASN A 528 10.36 28.21 1.75
C ASN A 528 9.69 28.39 3.12
N PHE A 529 9.26 27.30 3.78
CA PHE A 529 8.43 27.38 4.96
C PHE A 529 9.03 26.66 6.17
N ALA A 530 8.83 27.26 7.34
CA ALA A 530 8.79 26.52 8.59
C ALA A 530 7.34 26.16 8.90
N TYR A 531 7.09 24.91 9.33
CA TYR A 531 5.75 24.37 9.54
C TYR A 531 5.45 24.20 11.02
N LEU A 532 4.27 24.67 11.45
CA LEU A 532 3.81 24.53 12.83
C LEU A 532 2.38 23.94 12.83
N PRO A 533 2.28 22.59 12.91
CA PRO A 533 0.98 21.92 12.95
C PRO A 533 0.39 21.96 14.37
N ILE A 534 -0.77 22.59 14.54
CA ILE A 534 -1.49 22.71 15.81
C ILE A 534 -1.79 21.33 16.42
N SER A 535 -2.11 20.34 15.57
CA SER A 535 -2.42 18.98 16.03
C SER A 535 -1.29 18.28 16.75
N GLU A 536 -0.03 18.64 16.46
CA GLU A 536 1.18 18.06 17.04
C GLU A 536 1.64 18.79 18.30
N GLU A 537 1.06 19.95 18.60
CA GLU A 537 1.37 20.69 19.82
C GLU A 537 0.91 19.95 21.07
N ASN A 538 1.56 20.20 22.20
CA ASN A 538 1.17 19.59 23.46
C ASN A 538 -0.22 20.07 23.92
N ARG A 539 -0.87 19.29 24.79
CA ARG A 539 -2.25 19.54 25.24
C ARG A 539 -2.45 20.92 25.86
N ASN A 540 -1.45 21.44 26.58
CA ASN A 540 -1.55 22.74 27.24
C ASN A 540 -1.57 23.88 26.21
N VAL A 541 -0.73 23.78 25.18
CA VAL A 541 -0.69 24.73 24.06
C VAL A 541 -2.00 24.70 23.27
N ARG A 542 -2.51 23.50 22.96
CA ARG A 542 -3.82 23.37 22.28
C ARG A 542 -4.96 23.96 23.10
N ASN A 543 -4.98 23.73 24.43
CA ASN A 543 -5.99 24.32 25.33
C ASN A 543 -5.88 25.86 25.38
N ALA A 544 -4.67 26.39 25.44
CA ALA A 544 -4.44 27.84 25.40
C ALA A 544 -4.90 28.44 24.06
N LEU A 545 -4.64 27.73 22.95
CA LEU A 545 -5.09 28.14 21.62
C LEU A 545 -6.63 28.16 21.51
N ILE A 546 -7.33 27.17 22.07
CA ILE A 546 -8.81 27.15 22.09
C ILE A 546 -9.34 28.31 22.94
N ALA A 547 -8.71 28.60 24.08
CA ALA A 547 -9.16 29.66 24.99
C ALA A 547 -8.95 31.07 24.41
N ALA A 548 -7.78 31.33 23.81
CA ALA A 548 -7.39 32.65 23.29
C ALA A 548 -6.63 32.53 21.95
N PRO A 549 -7.31 32.13 20.84
CA PRO A 549 -6.64 31.88 19.57
C PRO A 549 -6.00 33.13 18.98
N GLU A 550 -6.65 34.31 19.08
CA GLU A 550 -6.13 35.54 18.50
C GLU A 550 -4.80 35.93 19.12
N GLN A 551 -4.69 35.87 20.45
CA GLN A 551 -3.46 36.23 21.15
C GLN A 551 -2.35 35.23 20.92
N THR A 552 -2.69 33.93 20.89
CA THR A 552 -1.70 32.86 20.72
C THR A 552 -1.13 32.87 19.31
N LEU A 553 -2.00 32.94 18.29
CA LEU A 553 -1.59 32.93 16.88
C LEU A 553 -0.90 34.25 16.48
N ALA A 554 -1.38 35.40 16.96
CA ALA A 554 -0.70 36.66 16.71
C ALA A 554 0.74 36.65 17.27
N ARG A 555 0.94 36.11 18.48
CA ARG A 555 2.28 35.97 19.06
C ARG A 555 3.19 35.10 18.21
N TRP A 556 2.68 33.97 17.66
CA TRP A 556 3.48 33.10 16.83
C TRP A 556 3.85 33.74 15.48
N LEU A 557 2.94 34.53 14.91
CA LEU A 557 3.18 35.19 13.62
C LEU A 557 4.03 36.48 13.74
N SER A 558 4.10 37.08 14.93
CA SER A 558 4.85 38.33 15.18
C SER A 558 6.36 38.13 15.36
N ASP A 559 6.89 36.90 15.25
CA ASP A 559 8.31 36.63 15.38
C ASP A 559 9.06 37.20 14.15
N GLU A 560 9.92 38.22 14.39
CA GLU A 560 10.65 38.95 13.36
C GLU A 560 11.62 38.10 12.52
N LYS A 561 11.88 36.86 12.96
CA LYS A 561 12.70 35.93 12.17
C LYS A 561 12.01 35.47 10.89
N TRP A 562 10.67 35.60 10.81
CA TRP A 562 9.91 35.22 9.64
C TRP A 562 9.61 36.41 8.74
N LYS A 563 9.81 36.27 7.43
CA LYS A 563 9.46 37.32 6.45
C LYS A 563 7.95 37.47 6.28
N ALA A 564 7.21 36.38 6.43
CA ALA A 564 5.75 36.37 6.39
C ALA A 564 5.24 35.20 7.23
N GLY A 565 4.03 35.32 7.75
CA GLY A 565 3.37 34.29 8.50
C GLY A 565 1.95 34.03 8.02
N TYR A 566 1.60 32.76 7.83
CA TYR A 566 0.31 32.34 7.33
C TYR A 566 -0.32 31.30 8.26
N ILE A 567 -1.65 31.30 8.33
CA ILE A 567 -2.43 30.24 8.97
C ILE A 567 -3.33 29.65 7.88
N ILE A 568 -3.31 28.34 7.73
CA ILE A 568 -4.19 27.62 6.81
C ILE A 568 -5.10 26.66 7.56
N PHE A 569 -6.41 26.80 7.33
CA PHE A 569 -7.41 25.84 7.79
C PHE A 569 -8.17 25.30 6.60
N THR A 570 -8.23 23.97 6.50
CA THR A 570 -8.95 23.27 5.45
C THR A 570 -9.98 22.30 6.03
N ARG A 571 -10.96 21.90 5.23
CA ARG A 571 -11.96 20.90 5.59
C ARG A 571 -11.30 19.58 6.02
N SER A 572 -10.27 19.13 5.27
CA SER A 572 -9.57 17.87 5.54
C SER A 572 -8.82 17.90 6.88
N GLN A 573 -8.20 19.02 7.25
CA GLN A 573 -7.57 19.22 8.56
C GLN A 573 -8.58 19.13 9.71
N LYS A 574 -9.72 19.81 9.57
CA LYS A 574 -10.83 19.77 10.54
C LYS A 574 -11.35 18.35 10.70
N ALA A 575 -11.58 17.65 9.59
CA ALA A 575 -12.04 16.26 9.59
C ALA A 575 -11.07 15.31 10.31
N LEU A 576 -9.76 15.48 10.13
CA LEU A 576 -8.74 14.66 10.81
C LEU A 576 -8.77 14.91 12.33
N ILE A 577 -8.76 16.17 12.75
CA ILE A 577 -8.73 16.54 14.17
C ILE A 577 -9.97 16.00 14.89
N ASP A 578 -11.15 16.10 14.28
CA ASP A 578 -12.39 15.55 14.81
C ASP A 578 -12.37 14.02 14.84
N ALA A 579 -11.89 13.36 13.76
CA ALA A 579 -11.85 11.90 13.68
C ALA A 579 -10.88 11.26 14.66
N GLU A 580 -9.76 11.92 14.93
CA GLU A 580 -8.72 11.42 15.85
C GLU A 580 -8.92 11.89 17.31
N GLY A 581 -9.87 12.80 17.57
CA GLY A 581 -10.10 13.33 18.89
C GLY A 581 -8.91 14.11 19.47
N VAL A 582 -8.09 14.72 18.60
CA VAL A 582 -6.89 15.49 18.99
C VAL A 582 -7.26 16.71 19.81
N MET A 583 -8.38 17.34 19.45
CA MET A 583 -9.01 18.47 20.13
C MET A 583 -10.52 18.17 20.29
N PRO A 584 -11.25 18.91 21.14
CA PRO A 584 -12.71 18.83 21.17
C PRO A 584 -13.32 19.06 19.78
N PRO A 585 -14.43 18.39 19.42
CA PRO A 585 -15.05 18.53 18.12
C PRO A 585 -15.33 19.99 17.75
N ALA A 586 -15.16 20.32 16.46
CA ALA A 586 -15.34 21.65 15.90
C ALA A 586 -14.43 22.76 16.52
N SER A 587 -13.34 22.40 17.23
CA SER A 587 -12.41 23.39 17.80
C SER A 587 -11.78 24.28 16.72
N LEU A 588 -11.38 23.71 15.57
CA LEU A 588 -10.83 24.51 14.48
C LEU A 588 -11.85 25.43 13.84
N ASP A 589 -13.13 25.04 13.75
CA ASP A 589 -14.19 25.91 13.27
C ASP A 589 -14.42 27.10 14.21
N GLY A 590 -14.36 26.85 15.53
CA GLY A 590 -14.42 27.89 16.54
C GLY A 590 -13.25 28.88 16.44
N ILE A 591 -12.02 28.37 16.28
CA ILE A 591 -10.83 29.19 16.09
C ILE A 591 -10.95 30.01 14.79
N GLU A 592 -11.29 29.39 13.67
CA GLU A 592 -11.49 30.06 12.37
C GLU A 592 -12.51 31.20 12.48
N THR A 593 -13.65 30.94 13.11
CA THR A 593 -14.70 31.94 13.29
C THR A 593 -14.22 33.14 14.11
N ARG A 594 -13.44 32.91 15.17
CA ARG A 594 -12.85 33.98 15.97
C ARG A 594 -11.83 34.80 15.19
N LEU A 595 -10.96 34.15 14.38
CA LEU A 595 -10.01 34.87 13.53
C LEU A 595 -10.71 35.74 12.47
N MET A 596 -11.79 35.22 11.85
CA MET A 596 -12.59 35.99 10.88
C MET A 596 -13.22 37.24 11.49
N ASN A 597 -13.53 37.22 12.78
CA ASN A 597 -14.16 38.36 13.49
C ASN A 597 -13.10 39.25 14.18
N SER A 598 -11.82 38.93 14.10
CA SER A 598 -10.77 39.69 14.76
C SER A 598 -10.16 40.73 13.83
N ALA A 599 -10.02 41.96 14.32
CA ALA A 599 -9.32 43.02 13.61
C ALA A 599 -7.82 42.80 13.45
N GLN A 600 -7.27 41.80 14.14
CA GLN A 600 -5.83 41.49 14.09
C GLN A 600 -5.46 40.62 12.89
N PHE A 601 -6.41 39.96 12.23
CA PHE A 601 -6.16 39.04 11.14
C PHE A 601 -6.91 39.47 9.88
N GLU A 602 -6.24 39.27 8.74
CA GLU A 602 -6.78 39.43 7.41
C GLU A 602 -6.97 38.06 6.74
N VAL A 603 -8.12 37.86 6.09
CA VAL A 603 -8.37 36.69 5.25
C VAL A 603 -7.80 36.97 3.86
N VAL A 604 -6.62 36.40 3.57
CA VAL A 604 -5.94 36.60 2.28
C VAL A 604 -6.37 35.61 1.19
N TYR A 605 -7.00 34.51 1.58
CA TYR A 605 -7.63 33.54 0.68
C TYR A 605 -8.87 32.92 1.33
N SER A 606 -9.94 32.79 0.55
CA SER A 606 -11.20 32.20 1.03
C SER A 606 -11.85 31.37 -0.07
N SER A 607 -12.15 30.13 0.25
CA SER A 607 -12.98 29.24 -0.56
C SER A 607 -13.97 28.47 0.35
N PRO A 608 -14.88 27.67 -0.21
CA PRO A 608 -15.83 26.89 0.62
C PRO A 608 -15.15 25.99 1.65
N ASN A 609 -14.01 25.37 1.30
CA ASN A 609 -13.32 24.38 2.13
C ASN A 609 -12.01 24.89 2.73
N THR A 610 -11.56 26.14 2.44
CA THR A 610 -10.26 26.64 2.92
C THR A 610 -10.30 28.12 3.23
N LYS A 611 -9.66 28.48 4.35
CA LYS A 611 -9.33 29.87 4.71
C LYS A 611 -7.82 29.97 4.96
N ILE A 612 -7.22 31.06 4.45
CA ILE A 612 -5.84 31.43 4.77
C ILE A 612 -5.85 32.82 5.38
N PHE A 613 -5.18 32.94 6.53
CA PHE A 613 -5.08 34.17 7.29
C PHE A 613 -3.63 34.65 7.35
N MET A 614 -3.48 35.96 7.43
CA MET A 614 -2.25 36.65 7.82
C MET A 614 -2.53 37.60 8.98
N LEU A 615 -1.49 38.03 9.65
CA LEU A 615 -1.59 39.09 10.63
C LEU A 615 -1.81 40.41 9.90
N ASN A 616 -2.77 41.23 10.34
CA ASN A 616 -3.01 42.57 9.79
C ASN A 616 -1.87 43.49 10.28
N ASP A 617 -1.35 44.36 9.41
CA ASP A 617 -0.31 45.33 9.75
C ASP A 617 -0.71 46.27 10.90
N ALA A 618 -2.03 46.40 11.17
CA ALA A 618 -2.54 47.14 12.31
C ALA A 618 -2.50 46.36 13.65
N ALA A 619 -2.08 45.06 13.64
CA ALA A 619 -2.01 44.26 14.85
C ALA A 619 -0.89 44.78 15.78
N PRO A 620 -1.13 44.86 17.11
CA PRO A 620 -0.09 45.30 18.03
C PRO A 620 1.12 44.34 17.96
N HIS A 621 2.32 44.90 17.80
CA HIS A 621 3.57 44.13 17.90
C HIS A 621 3.65 43.48 19.28
N MET A 622 3.40 42.19 19.33
CA MET A 622 3.63 41.38 20.53
C MET A 622 5.07 40.93 20.54
N GLY A 623 5.79 41.16 21.66
CA GLY A 623 7.21 40.85 21.78
C GLY A 623 7.56 39.36 21.48
N PRO A 624 8.85 39.04 21.43
CA PRO A 624 9.34 37.78 20.89
C PRO A 624 8.77 36.54 21.60
N TRP A 625 8.54 35.50 20.85
CA TRP A 625 7.86 34.25 21.19
C TRP A 625 8.58 33.35 22.24
N SER A 626 9.49 33.86 23.00
CA SER A 626 10.41 33.11 23.89
C SER A 626 9.77 32.22 24.96
N ALA A 627 8.45 32.19 25.12
CA ALA A 627 7.79 31.49 26.22
C ALA A 627 7.02 30.20 25.85
N VAL A 628 6.82 29.85 24.58
CA VAL A 628 5.87 28.77 24.23
C VAL A 628 6.52 27.54 23.63
N ARG A 629 7.51 27.65 22.85
CA ARG A 629 8.48 26.65 22.35
C ARG A 629 9.34 27.31 21.28
N PRO A 630 10.66 27.26 21.38
CA PRO A 630 11.48 27.53 20.20
C PRO A 630 11.06 26.52 19.11
N LEU A 631 10.83 27.00 17.89
CA LEU A 631 10.89 26.09 16.73
C LEU A 631 12.23 25.37 16.85
N PRO A 632 12.30 24.08 16.55
CA PRO A 632 13.55 23.37 16.64
C PRO A 632 14.61 24.13 15.87
N GLU A 633 15.62 24.66 16.56
CA GLU A 633 16.83 25.18 15.91
C GLU A 633 17.59 24.03 15.23
N ASP A 634 17.27 22.81 15.66
CA ASP A 634 17.82 21.57 15.13
C ASP A 634 16.76 20.87 14.24
N PRO A 635 17.00 20.73 12.92
CA PRO A 635 16.13 19.98 12.04
C PRO A 635 15.87 18.54 12.49
N ALA A 636 16.68 18.04 13.41
CA ALA A 636 16.58 16.73 14.01
C ALA A 636 15.52 16.60 15.11
N ALA A 637 15.07 17.69 15.68
CA ALA A 637 14.05 17.67 16.74
C ALA A 637 12.61 17.75 16.20
N ALA A 638 12.39 17.67 14.88
CA ALA A 638 11.06 17.48 14.33
C ALA A 638 10.51 16.13 14.83
N PRO A 639 9.37 16.10 15.53
CA PRO A 639 8.79 14.83 15.96
C PRO A 639 8.55 13.95 14.73
N ALA A 640 8.83 12.65 14.87
CA ALA A 640 8.49 11.69 13.86
C ALA A 640 7.01 11.90 13.45
N PRO A 641 6.68 11.88 12.17
CA PRO A 641 5.31 12.07 11.73
C PRO A 641 4.40 11.09 12.45
N PRO A 642 3.17 11.48 12.81
CA PRO A 642 2.24 10.57 13.44
C PRO A 642 2.06 9.34 12.54
N PRO A 643 2.03 8.14 13.10
CA PRO A 643 1.85 6.92 12.33
C PRO A 643 0.51 6.99 11.59
N LEU A 644 0.56 6.67 10.28
CA LEU A 644 -0.60 6.54 9.40
C LEU A 644 -1.61 5.49 9.89
#